data_c96048e1596a840e48746711824472bc
#
_entry.id   c96048e1596a840e48746711824472bc
#
_cell.length_a   1.000
_cell.length_b   1.000
_cell.length_c   1.000
_cell.angle_alpha   90.00
_cell.angle_beta   90.00
_cell.angle_gamma   90.00
#
_symmetry.space_group_name_H-M   'P 1'
#
loop_
_entity.id
_entity.type
_entity.pdbx_description
1 polymer ?
#
loop_
_entity_poly.entity_id
_entity_poly.type
_entity_poly.pdbx_seq_one_letter_code
_entity_poly.pdbx_strand_id
1 'polypeptide(L)'
;MKLYVLVLLNFYLGGFSMKPQSNLTVNYPSMPELTARGMILGALITVIFTASNVYLGLKVGLTFSSSIPAAVISMAILRMFKHSNILENNMVQTQASAAGTLSAIIFILPGLLMLGYWQGFPFWQTLLLCACGGSLGVLFTIPLRRAMVVNSDLPYPEGRAAAEILKVGSEIRKEEANGEDTSKKETGMKDIVGGTALAGLFSLCSNGFHVVSSEFSYWLSFGKAVTQIPLGFSTALLGAGYLIGIASGMAILVGTLLAWYVFVPYLTSVITPAEGQSAAAFAKAIWAQKVRFIGAGCIGIAAVWTLIRLAKPVVDGIKMSINALRANDTEEKKMLHHTDIDMSPKSVGLVFLAILIGLFITFYTFVSNAGLSMSVTLMFIVVGILVAILMGFFVAAACGYMAGLIGTSASPISGIGILGIIVSSLVVLGIGSSAGVFETMQGTQFATAFAIFITSVIVSIASISNDNLQDLKTGYLVGATPWKQQVALILGSIIGSFAIAPVLNLLYQAYGFTGALPRAGMDPTQALAAPQATLMTTIAQGIFSASLDWNYILFGVGVGIAAIIIDLILTKNTKSLALPPLAVGMGIYLPPTLEIPLVIGSVMGYLIHKSLKARAARRSPGHEEEDVEACNHRGVLFASGLIVGESLMGVIIALLIVVSVTSGGSENPLALVGKDFQSTADILGLLCFIAMIAIFVRHILITKFNPEDAESK
;
A
#
# COMPACT_ATOMS: atom_id res chain seq x y z
N MET A 1 -21.66 2.85 -19.12
CA MET A 1 -20.41 2.21 -19.50
C MET A 1 -19.90 2.65 -20.88
N LYS A 2 -20.68 2.52 -21.98
CA LYS A 2 -20.29 3.12 -23.27
C LYS A 2 -19.91 4.61 -23.14
N LEU A 3 -20.62 5.36 -22.28
CA LEU A 3 -20.32 6.78 -22.03
C LEU A 3 -19.02 6.95 -21.28
N TYR A 4 -18.71 6.11 -20.28
CA TYR A 4 -17.47 6.15 -19.50
C TYR A 4 -16.26 5.73 -20.33
N VAL A 5 -16.42 4.66 -21.11
CA VAL A 5 -15.41 4.19 -22.08
C VAL A 5 -15.31 5.16 -23.28
N LEU A 6 -16.42 5.75 -23.75
CA LEU A 6 -16.44 6.76 -24.80
C LEU A 6 -15.83 8.11 -24.34
N VAL A 7 -16.07 8.52 -23.12
CA VAL A 7 -15.41 9.71 -22.53
C VAL A 7 -13.90 9.46 -22.43
N LEU A 8 -13.47 8.27 -21.99
CA LEU A 8 -12.07 7.91 -21.93
C LEU A 8 -11.47 7.64 -23.32
N LEU A 9 -12.17 6.99 -24.23
CA LEU A 9 -11.75 6.79 -25.63
C LEU A 9 -11.73 8.10 -26.42
N ASN A 10 -12.67 9.02 -26.21
CA ASN A 10 -12.60 10.37 -26.76
C ASN A 10 -11.49 11.20 -26.14
N PHE A 11 -11.13 10.96 -24.87
CA PHE A 11 -9.90 11.48 -24.29
C PHE A 11 -8.64 10.94 -25.00
N TYR A 12 -8.70 9.72 -25.49
CA TYR A 12 -7.56 9.00 -26.08
C TYR A 12 -7.46 9.13 -27.61
N LEU A 13 -8.58 9.09 -28.32
CA LEU A 13 -8.62 9.02 -29.80
C LEU A 13 -9.09 10.31 -30.49
N GLY A 14 -9.88 11.09 -29.83
CA GLY A 14 -10.42 12.31 -30.40
C GLY A 14 -9.72 13.50 -29.85
N GLY A 15 -8.60 13.96 -30.44
CA GLY A 15 -8.17 15.35 -30.46
C GLY A 15 -8.86 16.36 -29.54
N PHE A 16 -9.21 16.01 -28.29
CA PHE A 16 -9.34 16.99 -27.25
C PHE A 16 -7.92 17.51 -27.02
N SER A 17 -7.51 18.38 -27.95
CA SER A 17 -6.51 19.38 -27.66
C SER A 17 -7.00 20.05 -26.39
N MET A 18 -6.54 19.55 -25.23
CA MET A 18 -6.53 20.34 -24.01
C MET A 18 -5.53 21.47 -24.28
N LYS A 19 -5.91 22.39 -25.15
CA LYS A 19 -5.24 23.69 -25.17
C LYS A 19 -5.45 24.23 -23.75
N PRO A 20 -4.38 24.47 -22.99
CA PRO A 20 -4.48 25.28 -21.80
C PRO A 20 -5.30 26.49 -22.19
N GLN A 21 -6.19 26.94 -21.32
CA GLN A 21 -7.01 28.10 -21.56
C GLN A 21 -6.13 29.19 -22.18
N SER A 22 -6.53 29.74 -23.25
CA SER A 22 -5.88 30.41 -24.37
C SER A 22 -4.80 31.49 -24.11
N ASN A 23 -4.25 31.64 -22.91
CA ASN A 23 -3.29 32.72 -22.59
C ASN A 23 -2.07 32.31 -21.76
N LEU A 24 -1.87 31.01 -21.46
CA LEU A 24 -0.70 30.52 -20.73
C LEU A 24 0.26 29.83 -21.70
N THR A 25 1.44 30.39 -21.91
CA THR A 25 2.54 29.71 -22.61
C THR A 25 3.19 28.73 -21.64
N VAL A 26 2.96 27.44 -21.82
CA VAL A 26 3.56 26.38 -21.03
C VAL A 26 4.75 25.80 -21.80
N ASN A 27 5.91 25.78 -21.16
CA ASN A 27 7.08 25.10 -21.72
C ASN A 27 7.01 23.60 -21.39
N TYR A 28 6.49 22.79 -22.33
CA TYR A 28 6.47 21.33 -22.16
C TYR A 28 7.82 20.71 -22.53
N PRO A 29 8.21 19.60 -21.88
CA PRO A 29 9.40 18.88 -22.26
C PRO A 29 9.26 18.40 -23.71
N SER A 30 10.35 18.39 -24.45
CA SER A 30 10.42 17.88 -25.82
C SER A 30 10.18 16.36 -25.91
N MET A 31 10.27 15.65 -24.77
CA MET A 31 10.10 14.21 -24.67
C MET A 31 8.64 13.83 -24.50
N PRO A 32 8.11 12.86 -25.28
CA PRO A 32 6.76 12.35 -25.09
C PRO A 32 6.64 11.60 -23.76
N GLU A 33 5.56 11.88 -23.00
CA GLU A 33 5.30 11.27 -21.70
C GLU A 33 4.24 10.15 -21.82
N LEU A 34 3.01 10.51 -22.25
CA LEU A 34 1.94 9.55 -22.49
C LEU A 34 2.05 9.01 -23.93
N THR A 35 2.53 7.78 -24.08
CA THR A 35 2.63 7.11 -25.39
C THR A 35 1.70 5.90 -25.41
N ALA A 36 1.16 5.58 -26.58
CA ALA A 36 0.27 4.42 -26.72
C ALA A 36 0.97 3.10 -26.30
N ARG A 37 2.23 2.91 -26.71
CA ARG A 37 3.02 1.72 -26.33
C ARG A 37 3.27 1.65 -24.83
N GLY A 38 3.58 2.80 -24.20
CA GLY A 38 3.77 2.89 -22.75
C GLY A 38 2.48 2.55 -22.00
N MET A 39 1.35 3.09 -22.43
CA MET A 39 0.05 2.82 -21.81
C MET A 39 -0.41 1.37 -21.99
N ILE A 40 -0.14 0.74 -23.11
CA ILE A 40 -0.40 -0.70 -23.33
C ILE A 40 0.47 -1.54 -22.40
N LEU A 41 1.77 -1.24 -22.33
CA LEU A 41 2.69 -1.91 -21.42
C LEU A 41 2.26 -1.75 -19.95
N GLY A 42 1.92 -0.52 -19.55
CA GLY A 42 1.39 -0.23 -18.22
C GLY A 42 0.12 -1.01 -17.92
N ALA A 43 -0.79 -1.14 -18.88
CA ALA A 43 -2.01 -1.94 -18.74
C ALA A 43 -1.72 -3.42 -18.50
N LEU A 44 -0.80 -4.01 -19.27
CA LEU A 44 -0.40 -5.40 -19.09
C LEU A 44 0.23 -5.65 -17.72
N ILE A 45 1.13 -4.77 -17.30
CA ILE A 45 1.77 -4.84 -15.99
C ILE A 45 0.71 -4.68 -14.89
N THR A 46 -0.24 -3.74 -15.03
CA THR A 46 -1.35 -3.54 -14.09
C THR A 46 -2.14 -4.83 -13.87
N VAL A 47 -2.54 -5.53 -14.92
CA VAL A 47 -3.33 -6.77 -14.79
C VAL A 47 -2.55 -7.86 -14.07
N ILE A 48 -1.28 -8.06 -14.42
CA ILE A 48 -0.41 -9.08 -13.81
C ILE A 48 -0.22 -8.80 -12.32
N PHE A 49 0.11 -7.55 -11.96
CA PHE A 49 0.35 -7.18 -10.57
C PHE A 49 -0.93 -7.18 -9.73
N THR A 50 -2.08 -6.79 -10.31
CA THR A 50 -3.37 -6.89 -9.64
C THR A 50 -3.67 -8.35 -9.27
N ALA A 51 -3.55 -9.27 -10.21
CA ALA A 51 -3.80 -10.69 -9.96
C ALA A 51 -2.90 -11.23 -8.84
N SER A 52 -1.61 -10.88 -8.88
CA SER A 52 -0.63 -11.34 -7.91
C SER A 52 -0.87 -10.77 -6.51
N ASN A 53 -1.14 -9.47 -6.41
CA ASN A 53 -1.41 -8.84 -5.12
C ASN A 53 -2.73 -9.31 -4.50
N VAL A 54 -3.76 -9.59 -5.32
CA VAL A 54 -5.02 -10.17 -4.83
C VAL A 54 -4.76 -11.53 -4.17
N TYR A 55 -3.98 -12.41 -4.82
CA TYR A 55 -3.64 -13.71 -4.23
C TYR A 55 -2.84 -13.59 -2.94
N LEU A 56 -1.74 -12.84 -2.98
CA LEU A 56 -0.85 -12.66 -1.81
C LEU A 56 -1.59 -12.01 -0.63
N GLY A 57 -2.40 -11.01 -0.91
CA GLY A 57 -3.16 -10.32 0.13
C GLY A 57 -4.25 -11.18 0.76
N LEU A 58 -4.91 -12.05 0.01
CA LEU A 58 -5.84 -13.04 0.57
C LEU A 58 -5.13 -14.12 1.39
N LYS A 59 -3.92 -14.50 0.99
CA LYS A 59 -3.13 -15.53 1.70
C LYS A 59 -2.54 -15.00 3.00
N VAL A 60 -1.89 -13.84 2.97
CA VAL A 60 -1.09 -13.31 4.09
C VAL A 60 -1.63 -12.01 4.70
N GLY A 61 -2.64 -11.39 4.11
CA GLY A 61 -3.21 -10.13 4.61
C GLY A 61 -2.40 -8.88 4.30
N LEU A 62 -1.51 -8.93 3.31
CA LEU A 62 -0.65 -7.83 2.87
C LEU A 62 -0.69 -7.67 1.36
N THR A 63 -0.51 -6.44 0.91
CA THR A 63 -0.26 -6.10 -0.50
C THR A 63 1.06 -5.36 -0.62
N PHE A 64 1.72 -5.49 -1.77
CA PHE A 64 2.99 -4.85 -2.06
C PHE A 64 2.83 -3.78 -3.13
N SER A 65 3.58 -2.69 -2.98
CA SER A 65 3.65 -1.65 -4.00
C SER A 65 4.26 -2.22 -5.29
N SER A 66 3.59 -1.98 -6.40
CA SER A 66 4.06 -2.38 -7.73
C SER A 66 4.85 -1.30 -8.46
N SER A 67 5.00 -0.11 -7.89
CA SER A 67 5.63 1.05 -8.54
C SER A 67 7.10 0.78 -8.91
N ILE A 68 7.90 0.27 -7.99
CA ILE A 68 9.32 -0.03 -8.22
C ILE A 68 9.51 -1.18 -9.23
N PRO A 69 8.87 -2.37 -9.05
CA PRO A 69 8.95 -3.43 -10.05
C PRO A 69 8.49 -2.98 -11.44
N ALA A 70 7.42 -2.19 -11.51
CA ALA A 70 6.92 -1.67 -12.77
C ALA A 70 7.91 -0.74 -13.46
N ALA A 71 8.62 0.11 -12.72
CA ALA A 71 9.67 0.96 -13.26
C ALA A 71 10.80 0.13 -13.89
N VAL A 72 11.27 -0.92 -13.20
CA VAL A 72 12.32 -1.81 -13.70
C VAL A 72 11.88 -2.55 -14.96
N ILE A 73 10.68 -3.15 -14.94
CA ILE A 73 10.12 -3.88 -16.10
C ILE A 73 9.92 -2.93 -17.28
N SER A 74 9.39 -1.73 -17.02
CA SER A 74 9.19 -0.69 -18.03
C SER A 74 10.50 -0.34 -18.74
N MET A 75 11.55 -0.05 -17.96
CA MET A 75 12.86 0.29 -18.53
C MET A 75 13.45 -0.86 -19.34
N ALA A 76 13.33 -2.10 -18.85
CA ALA A 76 13.83 -3.29 -19.55
C ALA A 76 13.13 -3.49 -20.92
N ILE A 77 11.81 -3.35 -20.94
CA ILE A 77 11.02 -3.58 -22.16
C ILE A 77 11.11 -2.39 -23.12
N LEU A 78 10.94 -1.15 -22.61
CA LEU A 78 10.97 0.03 -23.47
C LEU A 78 12.38 0.34 -24.01
N ARG A 79 13.44 -0.19 -23.39
CA ARG A 79 14.80 -0.13 -23.95
C ARG A 79 14.89 -0.78 -25.34
N MET A 80 14.05 -1.77 -25.63
CA MET A 80 14.00 -2.42 -26.94
C MET A 80 13.44 -1.51 -28.06
N PHE A 81 12.79 -0.40 -27.67
CA PHE A 81 12.17 0.53 -28.62
C PHE A 81 13.01 1.80 -28.77
N LYS A 82 13.08 2.31 -30.02
CA LYS A 82 13.74 3.59 -30.30
C LYS A 82 13.03 4.74 -29.60
N HIS A 83 13.79 5.73 -29.14
CA HIS A 83 13.29 6.96 -28.51
C HIS A 83 12.46 6.77 -27.25
N SER A 84 12.64 5.68 -26.49
CA SER A 84 12.06 5.62 -25.14
C SER A 84 12.81 6.58 -24.21
N ASN A 85 12.13 7.14 -23.23
CA ASN A 85 12.68 8.15 -22.35
C ASN A 85 12.21 7.95 -20.90
N ILE A 86 12.82 8.68 -19.96
CA ILE A 86 12.53 8.58 -18.54
C ILE A 86 11.07 8.93 -18.21
N LEU A 87 10.48 9.90 -18.88
CA LEU A 87 9.11 10.35 -18.64
C LEU A 87 8.08 9.31 -19.09
N GLU A 88 8.34 8.64 -20.24
CA GLU A 88 7.54 7.53 -20.72
C GLU A 88 7.56 6.35 -19.71
N ASN A 89 8.75 5.99 -19.21
CA ASN A 89 8.89 4.95 -18.18
C ASN A 89 8.18 5.32 -16.88
N ASN A 90 8.24 6.59 -16.47
CA ASN A 90 7.51 7.08 -15.31
C ASN A 90 5.99 6.95 -15.49
N MET A 91 5.46 7.22 -16.70
CA MET A 91 4.01 7.06 -16.94
C MET A 91 3.58 5.59 -16.89
N VAL A 92 4.39 4.66 -17.38
CA VAL A 92 4.15 3.22 -17.27
C VAL A 92 4.16 2.79 -15.79
N GLN A 93 5.16 3.24 -15.04
CA GLN A 93 5.27 2.95 -13.61
C GLN A 93 4.06 3.50 -12.85
N THR A 94 3.66 4.76 -13.09
CA THR A 94 2.50 5.39 -12.47
C THR A 94 1.19 4.63 -12.79
N GLN A 95 1.00 4.22 -14.04
CA GLN A 95 -0.19 3.45 -14.41
C GLN A 95 -0.21 2.09 -13.70
N ALA A 96 0.92 1.41 -13.66
CA ALA A 96 1.02 0.06 -13.10
C ALA A 96 1.03 0.05 -11.57
N SER A 97 1.37 1.14 -10.89
CA SER A 97 1.37 1.24 -9.43
C SER A 97 -0.03 1.05 -8.85
N ALA A 98 -1.07 1.52 -9.55
CA ALA A 98 -2.46 1.31 -9.17
C ALA A 98 -2.83 -0.15 -8.89
N ALA A 99 -2.15 -1.10 -9.55
CA ALA A 99 -2.40 -2.53 -9.38
C ALA A 99 -2.07 -3.04 -7.98
N GLY A 100 -0.95 -2.60 -7.43
CA GLY A 100 -0.50 -3.02 -6.11
C GLY A 100 -1.46 -2.58 -5.02
N THR A 101 -1.85 -1.33 -5.07
CA THR A 101 -2.63 -0.70 -4.01
C THR A 101 -4.13 -0.91 -4.14
N LEU A 102 -4.71 -0.84 -5.36
CA LEU A 102 -6.14 -1.09 -5.55
C LEU A 102 -6.54 -2.52 -5.16
N SER A 103 -5.62 -3.47 -5.26
CA SER A 103 -5.83 -4.84 -4.78
C SER A 103 -6.10 -4.92 -3.27
N ALA A 104 -5.82 -3.88 -2.47
CA ALA A 104 -6.19 -3.82 -1.06
C ALA A 104 -7.72 -3.87 -0.80
N ILE A 105 -8.55 -3.76 -1.85
CA ILE A 105 -10.01 -4.02 -1.77
C ILE A 105 -10.32 -5.43 -1.21
N ILE A 106 -9.39 -6.39 -1.36
CA ILE A 106 -9.51 -7.73 -0.78
C ILE A 106 -9.53 -7.75 0.75
N PHE A 107 -9.16 -6.66 1.39
CA PHE A 107 -9.21 -6.51 2.84
C PHE A 107 -10.64 -6.31 3.37
N ILE A 108 -11.60 -6.06 2.48
CA ILE A 108 -12.97 -5.79 2.88
C ILE A 108 -14.01 -6.54 2.03
N LEU A 109 -13.85 -6.54 0.70
CA LEU A 109 -14.85 -7.04 -0.24
C LEU A 109 -15.21 -8.52 -0.05
N PRO A 110 -14.28 -9.46 0.27
CA PRO A 110 -14.61 -10.86 0.55
C PRO A 110 -15.59 -11.05 1.71
N GLY A 111 -15.70 -10.06 2.60
CA GLY A 111 -16.69 -10.07 3.67
C GLY A 111 -18.13 -10.22 3.21
N LEU A 112 -18.46 -9.79 1.99
CA LEU A 112 -19.79 -9.96 1.41
C LEU A 112 -20.13 -11.44 1.11
N LEU A 113 -19.11 -12.25 0.76
CA LEU A 113 -19.25 -13.69 0.62
C LEU A 113 -19.30 -14.39 1.99
N MET A 114 -18.46 -13.93 2.93
CA MET A 114 -18.43 -14.47 4.30
C MET A 114 -19.75 -14.25 5.04
N LEU A 115 -20.47 -13.16 4.72
CA LEU A 115 -21.83 -12.91 5.20
C LEU A 115 -22.91 -13.76 4.49
N GLY A 116 -22.54 -14.46 3.40
CA GLY A 116 -23.52 -15.14 2.54
C GLY A 116 -24.41 -14.19 1.75
N TYR A 117 -24.09 -12.87 1.72
CA TYR A 117 -24.87 -11.89 0.96
C TYR A 117 -24.60 -11.99 -0.55
N TRP A 118 -23.35 -12.26 -0.93
CA TRP A 118 -22.94 -12.59 -2.29
C TRP A 118 -22.59 -14.08 -2.40
N GLN A 119 -22.88 -14.67 -3.59
CA GLN A 119 -22.49 -16.05 -3.94
C GLN A 119 -21.24 -16.11 -4.84
N GLY A 120 -20.75 -14.95 -5.25
CA GLY A 120 -19.58 -14.70 -6.06
C GLY A 120 -19.43 -13.20 -6.22
N PHE A 121 -18.36 -12.74 -6.87
CA PHE A 121 -18.15 -11.30 -7.08
C PHE A 121 -18.81 -10.86 -8.39
N PRO A 122 -19.90 -10.05 -8.33
CA PRO A 122 -20.57 -9.54 -9.53
C PRO A 122 -19.61 -8.63 -10.30
N PHE A 123 -19.30 -8.99 -11.55
CA PHE A 123 -18.26 -8.32 -12.34
C PHE A 123 -18.46 -6.81 -12.45
N TRP A 124 -19.65 -6.37 -12.91
CA TRP A 124 -19.90 -4.95 -13.15
C TRP A 124 -19.96 -4.11 -11.89
N GLN A 125 -20.51 -4.66 -10.82
CA GLN A 125 -20.64 -3.98 -9.54
C GLN A 125 -19.27 -3.81 -8.88
N THR A 126 -18.45 -4.86 -8.86
CA THR A 126 -17.08 -4.82 -8.36
C THR A 126 -16.22 -3.89 -9.18
N LEU A 127 -16.32 -3.95 -10.53
CA LEU A 127 -15.56 -3.07 -11.43
C LEU A 127 -15.89 -1.61 -11.18
N LEU A 128 -17.18 -1.23 -11.16
CA LEU A 128 -17.58 0.16 -10.95
C LEU A 128 -17.21 0.66 -9.56
N LEU A 129 -17.36 -0.17 -8.53
CA LEU A 129 -16.95 0.16 -7.17
C LEU A 129 -15.45 0.50 -7.10
N CYS A 130 -14.61 -0.38 -7.63
CA CYS A 130 -13.15 -0.20 -7.62
C CYS A 130 -12.70 0.97 -8.51
N ALA A 131 -13.26 1.09 -9.71
CA ALA A 131 -12.91 2.15 -10.66
C ALA A 131 -13.33 3.53 -10.16
N CYS A 132 -14.53 3.66 -9.60
CA CYS A 132 -15.01 4.91 -9.02
C CYS A 132 -14.21 5.28 -7.77
N GLY A 133 -14.00 4.33 -6.84
CA GLY A 133 -13.21 4.56 -5.64
C GLY A 133 -11.77 4.93 -5.96
N GLY A 134 -11.11 4.17 -6.83
CA GLY A 134 -9.74 4.46 -7.26
C GLY A 134 -9.61 5.84 -7.94
N SER A 135 -10.52 6.15 -8.87
CA SER A 135 -10.51 7.46 -9.54
C SER A 135 -10.77 8.62 -8.56
N LEU A 136 -11.64 8.44 -7.55
CA LEU A 136 -11.82 9.44 -6.46
C LEU A 136 -10.53 9.63 -5.67
N GLY A 137 -9.79 8.56 -5.39
CA GLY A 137 -8.50 8.63 -4.72
C GLY A 137 -7.52 9.54 -5.45
N VAL A 138 -7.46 9.45 -6.79
CA VAL A 138 -6.66 10.37 -7.60
C VAL A 138 -7.16 11.80 -7.49
N LEU A 139 -8.48 12.03 -7.65
CA LEU A 139 -9.06 13.39 -7.62
C LEU A 139 -8.84 14.07 -6.27
N PHE A 140 -8.95 13.33 -5.16
CA PHE A 140 -8.77 13.88 -3.82
C PHE A 140 -7.33 14.26 -3.50
N THR A 141 -6.35 13.65 -4.17
CA THR A 141 -4.93 13.98 -3.98
C THR A 141 -4.47 15.18 -4.81
N ILE A 142 -5.23 15.62 -5.82
CA ILE A 142 -4.88 16.80 -6.62
C ILE A 142 -4.66 18.04 -5.74
N PRO A 143 -5.60 18.46 -4.86
CA PRO A 143 -5.39 19.61 -3.99
C PRO A 143 -4.32 19.38 -2.93
N LEU A 144 -4.02 18.11 -2.59
CA LEU A 144 -3.03 17.75 -1.58
C LEU A 144 -1.59 17.75 -2.13
N ARG A 145 -1.41 17.62 -3.44
CA ARG A 145 -0.08 17.49 -4.08
C ARG A 145 0.89 18.60 -3.70
N ARG A 146 0.46 19.86 -3.82
CA ARG A 146 1.35 21.00 -3.50
C ARG A 146 1.76 21.01 -2.03
N ALA A 147 0.82 20.75 -1.12
CA ALA A 147 1.08 20.75 0.31
C ALA A 147 1.96 19.56 0.76
N MET A 148 1.73 18.39 0.18
CA MET A 148 2.35 17.15 0.66
C MET A 148 3.57 16.71 -0.17
N VAL A 149 3.62 17.00 -1.47
CA VAL A 149 4.69 16.54 -2.36
C VAL A 149 5.72 17.63 -2.65
N VAL A 150 5.26 18.85 -2.98
CA VAL A 150 6.14 19.95 -3.39
C VAL A 150 6.68 20.72 -2.18
N ASN A 151 5.79 21.15 -1.28
CA ASN A 151 6.11 22.01 -0.13
C ASN A 151 6.22 21.20 1.18
N SER A 152 6.79 20.01 1.12
CA SER A 152 6.87 19.08 2.26
C SER A 152 8.21 18.38 2.31
N ASP A 153 8.73 18.23 3.54
CA ASP A 153 9.94 17.46 3.85
C ASP A 153 9.66 15.96 4.06
N LEU A 154 8.49 15.48 3.66
CA LEU A 154 8.15 14.05 3.76
C LEU A 154 9.13 13.21 2.93
N PRO A 155 9.64 12.11 3.51
CA PRO A 155 10.71 11.32 2.89
C PRO A 155 10.32 10.61 1.60
N TYR A 156 9.07 10.21 1.42
CA TYR A 156 8.58 9.46 0.25
C TYR A 156 9.53 8.32 -0.17
N PRO A 157 9.77 7.31 0.68
CA PRO A 157 10.84 6.35 0.47
C PRO A 157 10.72 5.59 -0.87
N GLU A 158 9.52 5.11 -1.21
CA GLU A 158 9.30 4.37 -2.45
C GLU A 158 9.32 5.31 -3.67
N GLY A 159 8.75 6.51 -3.56
CA GLY A 159 8.76 7.50 -4.64
C GLY A 159 10.16 7.99 -4.99
N ARG A 160 11.01 8.21 -3.97
CA ARG A 160 12.42 8.54 -4.19
C ARG A 160 13.19 7.37 -4.80
N ALA A 161 13.00 6.16 -4.26
CA ALA A 161 13.64 4.96 -4.80
C ALA A 161 13.25 4.73 -6.27
N ALA A 162 11.98 4.86 -6.62
CA ALA A 162 11.53 4.75 -8.01
C ALA A 162 12.14 5.83 -8.91
N ALA A 163 12.24 7.07 -8.43
CA ALA A 163 12.86 8.16 -9.17
C ALA A 163 14.35 7.90 -9.43
N GLU A 164 15.09 7.43 -8.43
CA GLU A 164 16.51 7.09 -8.58
C GLU A 164 16.72 5.95 -9.57
N ILE A 165 15.90 4.91 -9.50
CA ILE A 165 15.92 3.80 -10.46
C ILE A 165 15.72 4.33 -11.90
N LEU A 166 14.73 5.19 -12.11
CA LEU A 166 14.45 5.77 -13.41
C LEU A 166 15.58 6.66 -13.93
N LYS A 167 16.21 7.46 -13.03
CA LYS A 167 17.34 8.32 -13.39
C LYS A 167 18.57 7.51 -13.79
N VAL A 168 18.98 6.56 -12.95
CA VAL A 168 20.13 5.68 -13.23
C VAL A 168 19.95 4.95 -14.55
N GLY A 169 18.79 4.36 -14.80
CA GLY A 169 18.50 3.69 -16.07
C GLY A 169 18.51 4.63 -17.29
N SER A 170 18.08 5.89 -17.10
CA SER A 170 18.12 6.92 -18.16
C SER A 170 19.52 7.42 -18.45
N GLU A 171 20.37 7.59 -17.43
CA GLU A 171 21.76 8.04 -17.59
C GLU A 171 22.61 7.01 -18.30
N ILE A 172 22.56 5.76 -17.87
CA ILE A 172 23.27 4.65 -18.53
C ILE A 172 22.91 4.59 -20.02
N ARG A 173 21.65 4.77 -20.36
CA ARG A 173 21.22 4.77 -21.77
C ARG A 173 21.76 5.93 -22.58
N LYS A 174 21.85 7.13 -22.01
CA LYS A 174 22.41 8.31 -22.70
C LYS A 174 23.89 8.10 -23.00
N GLU A 175 24.62 7.56 -22.06
CA GLU A 175 26.06 7.29 -22.18
C GLU A 175 26.33 6.15 -23.17
N GLU A 176 25.56 5.06 -23.12
CA GLU A 176 25.63 4.00 -24.14
C GLU A 176 25.39 4.57 -25.56
N ALA A 177 24.43 5.50 -25.72
CA ALA A 177 24.14 6.13 -27.00
C ALA A 177 25.26 7.07 -27.48
N ASN A 178 26.02 7.65 -26.55
CA ASN A 178 27.15 8.55 -26.85
C ASN A 178 28.48 7.78 -26.99
N GLY A 179 28.52 6.48 -26.73
CA GLY A 179 29.74 5.67 -26.79
C GLY A 179 30.71 5.94 -25.63
N GLU A 180 30.24 6.51 -24.53
CA GLU A 180 31.01 6.80 -23.34
C GLU A 180 31.18 5.54 -22.47
N ASP A 181 32.27 5.47 -21.71
CA ASP A 181 32.54 4.37 -20.80
C ASP A 181 31.60 4.45 -19.57
N THR A 182 30.57 3.65 -19.59
CA THR A 182 29.53 3.59 -18.54
C THR A 182 29.95 2.79 -17.31
N SER A 183 31.18 2.29 -17.27
CA SER A 183 31.66 1.36 -16.23
C SER A 183 31.60 1.93 -14.80
N LYS A 184 31.74 3.25 -14.60
CA LYS A 184 31.65 3.90 -13.29
C LYS A 184 30.18 4.11 -12.84
N LYS A 185 29.25 4.36 -13.73
CA LYS A 185 27.81 4.58 -13.42
C LYS A 185 26.99 3.29 -13.40
N GLU A 186 27.51 2.21 -13.97
CA GLU A 186 26.94 0.86 -13.82
C GLU A 186 26.84 0.38 -12.37
N THR A 187 27.50 1.01 -11.41
CA THR A 187 27.43 0.61 -9.99
C THR A 187 26.01 0.70 -9.42
N GLY A 188 25.27 1.76 -9.71
CA GLY A 188 23.90 1.92 -9.22
C GLY A 188 22.93 0.85 -9.75
N MET A 189 23.02 0.54 -11.05
CA MET A 189 22.22 -0.54 -11.64
C MET A 189 22.66 -1.91 -11.11
N LYS A 190 23.96 -2.12 -10.89
CA LYS A 190 24.47 -3.36 -10.28
C LYS A 190 23.94 -3.54 -8.86
N ASP A 191 23.81 -2.45 -8.08
CA ASP A 191 23.25 -2.48 -6.74
C ASP A 191 21.78 -2.91 -6.75
N ILE A 192 20.95 -2.34 -7.63
CA ILE A 192 19.53 -2.73 -7.79
C ILE A 192 19.41 -4.18 -8.26
N VAL A 193 20.12 -4.53 -9.34
CA VAL A 193 20.06 -5.90 -9.91
C VAL A 193 20.59 -6.92 -8.93
N GLY A 194 21.67 -6.59 -8.20
CA GLY A 194 22.24 -7.47 -7.17
C GLY A 194 21.25 -7.70 -6.02
N GLY A 195 20.63 -6.65 -5.50
CA GLY A 195 19.57 -6.75 -4.50
C GLY A 195 18.37 -7.54 -4.99
N THR A 196 17.92 -7.25 -6.24
CA THR A 196 16.80 -7.95 -6.89
C THR A 196 17.07 -9.45 -7.05
N ALA A 197 18.24 -9.81 -7.57
CA ALA A 197 18.62 -11.22 -7.76
C ALA A 197 18.73 -11.96 -6.43
N LEU A 198 19.35 -11.33 -5.43
CA LEU A 198 19.53 -11.92 -4.11
C LEU A 198 18.20 -12.16 -3.41
N ALA A 199 17.32 -11.16 -3.37
CA ALA A 199 16.00 -11.27 -2.75
C ALA A 199 15.06 -12.18 -3.54
N GLY A 200 15.13 -12.16 -4.87
CA GLY A 200 14.37 -13.06 -5.73
C GLY A 200 14.76 -14.53 -5.51
N LEU A 201 16.05 -14.81 -5.41
CA LEU A 201 16.54 -16.17 -5.11
C LEU A 201 16.09 -16.63 -3.72
N PHE A 202 16.21 -15.75 -2.71
CA PHE A 202 15.72 -16.06 -1.35
C PHE A 202 14.22 -16.37 -1.35
N SER A 203 13.42 -15.52 -2.02
CA SER A 203 11.97 -15.71 -2.13
C SER A 203 11.60 -16.98 -2.90
N LEU A 204 12.34 -17.32 -3.93
CA LEU A 204 12.15 -18.59 -4.65
C LEU A 204 12.45 -19.82 -3.76
N CYS A 205 13.52 -19.75 -2.97
CA CYS A 205 13.86 -20.81 -2.02
C CYS A 205 12.86 -20.94 -0.88
N SER A 206 12.29 -19.82 -0.40
CA SER A 206 11.37 -19.81 0.73
C SER A 206 9.92 -20.08 0.31
N ASN A 207 9.40 -19.30 -0.61
CA ASN A 207 7.98 -19.33 -1.00
C ASN A 207 7.70 -20.26 -2.20
N GLY A 208 8.73 -20.59 -2.98
CA GLY A 208 8.63 -21.53 -4.09
C GLY A 208 9.01 -22.94 -3.68
N PHE A 209 10.27 -23.17 -3.39
CA PHE A 209 10.82 -24.50 -3.12
C PHE A 209 10.56 -25.00 -1.69
N HIS A 210 10.22 -24.11 -0.76
CA HIS A 210 10.02 -24.40 0.67
C HIS A 210 11.25 -24.99 1.39
N VAL A 211 12.45 -24.90 0.81
CA VAL A 211 13.69 -25.38 1.42
C VAL A 211 14.23 -24.46 2.51
N VAL A 212 13.76 -23.21 2.53
CA VAL A 212 14.08 -22.18 3.51
C VAL A 212 12.77 -21.64 4.06
N SER A 213 12.66 -21.48 5.37
CA SER A 213 11.45 -20.87 5.95
C SER A 213 11.41 -19.37 5.71
N SER A 214 10.21 -18.82 5.53
CA SER A 214 9.97 -17.37 5.43
C SER A 214 9.76 -16.72 6.79
N GLU A 215 9.43 -17.50 7.81
CA GLU A 215 9.20 -17.04 9.19
C GLU A 215 9.41 -18.18 10.18
N PHE A 216 9.71 -17.82 11.42
CA PHE A 216 9.83 -18.73 12.54
C PHE A 216 9.35 -18.04 13.82
N SER A 217 8.64 -18.77 14.68
CA SER A 217 8.19 -18.25 15.97
C SER A 217 8.50 -19.26 17.06
N TYR A 218 9.28 -18.83 18.05
CA TYR A 218 9.54 -19.62 19.23
C TYR A 218 8.55 -19.25 20.34
N TRP A 219 7.74 -20.22 20.77
CA TRP A 219 6.68 -20.02 21.76
C TRP A 219 7.19 -20.26 23.16
N LEU A 220 6.84 -19.35 24.07
CA LEU A 220 7.20 -19.37 25.48
C LEU A 220 5.93 -19.36 26.32
N SER A 221 5.87 -20.27 27.32
CA SER A 221 4.77 -20.31 28.28
C SER A 221 5.33 -20.10 29.68
N PHE A 222 4.77 -19.13 30.41
CA PHE A 222 5.09 -18.81 31.79
C PHE A 222 3.84 -19.04 32.64
N GLY A 223 3.64 -20.26 33.13
CA GLY A 223 2.38 -20.66 33.75
C GLY A 223 1.25 -20.64 32.71
N LYS A 224 0.25 -19.77 32.92
CA LYS A 224 -0.86 -19.57 31.98
C LYS A 224 -0.55 -18.51 30.91
N ALA A 225 0.43 -17.66 31.14
CA ALA A 225 0.80 -16.61 30.21
C ALA A 225 1.59 -17.17 29.01
N VAL A 226 1.22 -16.81 27.81
CA VAL A 226 1.86 -17.27 26.57
C VAL A 226 2.38 -16.06 25.77
N THR A 227 3.59 -16.18 25.28
CA THR A 227 4.22 -15.20 24.39
C THR A 227 5.03 -15.89 23.30
N GLN A 228 5.60 -15.13 22.37
CA GLN A 228 6.47 -15.66 21.33
C GLN A 228 7.68 -14.75 21.10
N ILE A 229 8.76 -15.35 20.61
CA ILE A 229 9.86 -14.65 19.98
C ILE A 229 9.67 -14.82 18.48
N PRO A 230 9.16 -13.78 17.77
CA PRO A 230 8.88 -13.88 16.36
C PRO A 230 10.14 -13.54 15.55
N LEU A 231 10.40 -14.28 14.50
CA LEU A 231 11.44 -14.03 13.52
C LEU A 231 10.83 -14.12 12.12
N GLY A 232 10.86 -13.04 11.40
CA GLY A 232 10.47 -13.00 9.99
C GLY A 232 11.70 -12.79 9.11
N PHE A 233 11.70 -13.35 7.93
CA PHE A 233 12.87 -13.37 7.03
C PHE A 233 12.61 -12.66 5.71
N SER A 234 11.58 -11.78 5.65
CA SER A 234 11.29 -11.01 4.45
C SER A 234 12.39 -10.00 4.14
N THR A 235 13.01 -10.15 2.98
CA THR A 235 14.04 -9.26 2.46
C THR A 235 13.47 -7.93 2.00
N ALA A 236 12.23 -7.93 1.46
CA ALA A 236 11.51 -6.72 1.09
C ALA A 236 11.25 -5.84 2.33
N LEU A 237 10.81 -6.44 3.44
CA LEU A 237 10.58 -5.71 4.69
C LEU A 237 11.89 -5.25 5.34
N LEU A 238 12.98 -6.00 5.20
CA LEU A 238 14.32 -5.55 5.60
C LEU A 238 14.74 -4.29 4.84
N GLY A 239 14.56 -4.29 3.51
CA GLY A 239 14.82 -3.13 2.65
C GLY A 239 13.90 -1.95 2.99
N ALA A 240 12.60 -2.19 3.18
CA ALA A 240 11.66 -1.16 3.60
C ALA A 240 12.02 -0.57 4.97
N GLY A 241 12.43 -1.40 5.93
CA GLY A 241 12.94 -0.96 7.22
C GLY A 241 14.13 -0.01 7.11
N TYR A 242 15.10 -0.33 6.23
CA TYR A 242 16.23 0.55 5.94
C TYR A 242 15.77 1.93 5.44
N LEU A 243 14.73 1.97 4.61
CA LEU A 243 14.22 3.22 4.01
C LEU A 243 13.37 4.07 4.97
N ILE A 244 12.56 3.46 5.84
CA ILE A 244 11.65 4.19 6.76
C ILE A 244 12.39 4.88 7.93
N GLY A 245 13.58 4.44 8.24
CA GLY A 245 14.43 5.04 9.28
C GLY A 245 14.11 4.61 10.71
N ILE A 246 15.01 4.98 11.61
CA ILE A 246 15.05 4.46 12.99
C ILE A 246 13.84 4.84 13.84
N ALA A 247 13.30 6.06 13.69
CA ALA A 247 12.18 6.52 14.52
C ALA A 247 10.92 5.66 14.32
N SER A 248 10.56 5.40 13.05
CA SER A 248 9.41 4.55 12.72
C SER A 248 9.66 3.10 13.11
N GLY A 249 10.87 2.57 12.86
CA GLY A 249 11.21 1.20 13.27
C GLY A 249 11.15 0.99 14.78
N MET A 250 11.63 1.93 15.58
CA MET A 250 11.54 1.86 17.04
C MET A 250 10.12 2.01 17.55
N ALA A 251 9.29 2.81 16.90
CA ALA A 251 7.87 2.93 17.25
C ALA A 251 7.10 1.63 16.96
N ILE A 252 7.39 0.96 15.84
CA ILE A 252 6.85 -0.37 15.54
C ILE A 252 7.30 -1.37 16.61
N LEU A 253 8.58 -1.37 16.98
CA LEU A 253 9.10 -2.24 18.04
C LEU A 253 8.37 -2.04 19.37
N VAL A 254 8.13 -0.78 19.77
CA VAL A 254 7.36 -0.47 20.99
C VAL A 254 5.96 -1.08 20.91
N GLY A 255 5.27 -0.92 19.78
CA GLY A 255 3.96 -1.54 19.55
C GLY A 255 4.00 -3.07 19.63
N THR A 256 4.97 -3.71 18.99
CA THR A 256 5.17 -5.17 19.03
C THR A 256 5.42 -5.66 20.46
N LEU A 257 6.25 -4.94 21.21
CA LEU A 257 6.52 -5.27 22.62
C LEU A 257 5.27 -5.13 23.48
N LEU A 258 4.49 -4.07 23.31
CA LEU A 258 3.21 -3.92 24.01
C LEU A 258 2.24 -5.07 23.68
N ALA A 259 2.11 -5.44 22.40
CA ALA A 259 1.22 -6.51 21.98
C ALA A 259 1.61 -7.87 22.57
N TRP A 260 2.87 -8.29 22.33
CA TRP A 260 3.31 -9.66 22.55
C TRP A 260 3.99 -9.91 23.90
N TYR A 261 4.45 -8.87 24.60
CA TYR A 261 5.07 -9.03 25.92
C TYR A 261 4.27 -8.41 27.08
N VAL A 262 3.19 -7.67 26.75
CA VAL A 262 2.27 -7.11 27.76
C VAL A 262 0.84 -7.63 27.57
N PHE A 263 0.20 -7.32 26.43
CA PHE A 263 -1.24 -7.57 26.27
C PHE A 263 -1.57 -9.06 26.06
N VAL A 264 -0.87 -9.76 25.16
CA VAL A 264 -1.11 -11.20 24.92
C VAL A 264 -0.81 -12.02 26.17
N PRO A 265 0.34 -11.89 26.85
CA PRO A 265 0.61 -12.63 28.09
C PRO A 265 -0.40 -12.34 29.18
N TYR A 266 -0.78 -11.08 29.38
CA TYR A 266 -1.80 -10.71 30.36
C TYR A 266 -3.14 -11.39 30.05
N LEU A 267 -3.64 -11.26 28.82
CA LEU A 267 -4.94 -11.83 28.43
C LEU A 267 -4.94 -13.37 28.46
N THR A 268 -3.86 -14.01 28.03
CA THR A 268 -3.75 -15.47 28.10
C THR A 268 -3.66 -15.99 29.54
N SER A 269 -3.18 -15.18 30.48
CA SER A 269 -3.16 -15.56 31.91
C SER A 269 -4.54 -15.50 32.57
N VAL A 270 -5.43 -14.62 32.08
CA VAL A 270 -6.78 -14.37 32.65
C VAL A 270 -7.83 -15.22 31.93
N ILE A 271 -7.71 -15.42 30.62
CA ILE A 271 -8.69 -16.17 29.82
C ILE A 271 -8.28 -17.65 29.79
N THR A 272 -9.25 -18.54 29.90
CA THR A 272 -9.01 -19.99 29.81
C THR A 272 -9.07 -20.44 28.36
N PRO A 273 -8.10 -21.25 27.86
CA PRO A 273 -8.15 -21.83 26.51
C PRO A 273 -9.31 -22.84 26.39
N ALA A 274 -9.77 -23.06 25.18
CA ALA A 274 -10.71 -24.13 24.87
C ALA A 274 -10.03 -25.51 25.04
N GLU A 275 -10.84 -26.55 25.35
CA GLU A 275 -10.31 -27.90 25.52
C GLU A 275 -9.58 -28.37 24.22
N GLY A 276 -8.34 -28.84 24.41
CA GLY A 276 -7.51 -29.35 23.30
C GLY A 276 -6.78 -28.27 22.47
N GLN A 277 -6.94 -26.98 22.80
CA GLN A 277 -6.27 -25.89 22.08
C GLN A 277 -4.79 -25.78 22.51
N SER A 278 -3.85 -25.78 21.54
CA SER A 278 -2.45 -25.55 21.83
C SER A 278 -2.19 -24.12 22.32
N ALA A 279 -1.16 -23.92 23.15
CA ALA A 279 -0.79 -22.60 23.68
C ALA A 279 -0.55 -21.57 22.57
N ALA A 280 0.10 -21.96 21.48
CA ALA A 280 0.35 -21.12 20.31
C ALA A 280 -0.94 -20.71 19.60
N ALA A 281 -1.85 -21.67 19.36
CA ALA A 281 -3.14 -21.38 18.72
C ALA A 281 -4.02 -20.48 19.59
N PHE A 282 -3.98 -20.70 20.92
CA PHE A 282 -4.69 -19.87 21.88
C PHE A 282 -4.16 -18.42 21.88
N ALA A 283 -2.85 -18.23 21.98
CA ALA A 283 -2.25 -16.89 21.98
C ALA A 283 -2.51 -16.15 20.66
N LYS A 284 -2.41 -16.85 19.50
CA LYS A 284 -2.79 -16.27 18.20
C LYS A 284 -4.25 -15.85 18.14
N ALA A 285 -5.17 -16.65 18.69
CA ALA A 285 -6.60 -16.33 18.76
C ALA A 285 -6.85 -15.10 19.65
N ILE A 286 -6.22 -15.03 20.83
CA ILE A 286 -6.32 -13.87 21.75
C ILE A 286 -5.78 -12.61 21.06
N TRP A 287 -4.64 -12.69 20.40
CA TRP A 287 -4.12 -11.56 19.64
C TRP A 287 -5.09 -11.13 18.54
N ALA A 288 -5.57 -12.04 17.71
CA ALA A 288 -6.45 -11.73 16.57
C ALA A 288 -7.81 -11.17 17.01
N GLN A 289 -8.39 -11.68 18.10
CA GLN A 289 -9.75 -11.34 18.56
C GLN A 289 -9.79 -10.17 19.54
N LYS A 290 -8.68 -9.84 20.22
CA LYS A 290 -8.65 -8.84 21.30
C LYS A 290 -7.54 -7.79 21.10
N VAL A 291 -6.28 -8.21 21.02
CA VAL A 291 -5.15 -7.28 20.98
C VAL A 291 -5.11 -6.48 19.66
N ARG A 292 -5.50 -7.08 18.54
CA ARG A 292 -5.65 -6.34 17.27
C ARG A 292 -6.66 -5.20 17.37
N PHE A 293 -7.74 -5.33 18.17
CA PHE A 293 -8.69 -4.25 18.39
C PHE A 293 -8.06 -3.10 19.20
N ILE A 294 -7.13 -3.38 20.12
CA ILE A 294 -6.31 -2.36 20.77
C ILE A 294 -5.47 -1.62 19.73
N GLY A 295 -4.79 -2.35 18.86
CA GLY A 295 -4.04 -1.77 17.74
C GLY A 295 -4.92 -0.94 16.81
N ALA A 296 -6.12 -1.42 16.48
CA ALA A 296 -7.09 -0.70 15.66
C ALA A 296 -7.52 0.64 16.30
N GLY A 297 -7.82 0.66 17.59
CA GLY A 297 -8.13 1.88 18.35
C GLY A 297 -6.97 2.87 18.35
N CYS A 298 -5.74 2.38 18.56
CA CYS A 298 -4.52 3.19 18.52
C CYS A 298 -4.30 3.80 17.11
N ILE A 299 -4.43 3.01 16.05
CA ILE A 299 -4.33 3.49 14.66
C ILE A 299 -5.44 4.52 14.36
N GLY A 300 -6.67 4.25 14.81
CA GLY A 300 -7.81 5.15 14.60
C GLY A 300 -7.56 6.53 15.16
N ILE A 301 -7.17 6.64 16.43
CA ILE A 301 -6.90 7.95 17.06
C ILE A 301 -5.64 8.62 16.49
N ALA A 302 -4.61 7.83 16.14
CA ALA A 302 -3.41 8.34 15.48
C ALA A 302 -3.73 8.90 14.08
N ALA A 303 -4.62 8.28 13.33
CA ALA A 303 -5.10 8.78 12.04
C ALA A 303 -5.88 10.09 12.21
N VAL A 304 -6.79 10.17 13.17
CA VAL A 304 -7.53 11.41 13.50
C VAL A 304 -6.55 12.52 13.90
N TRP A 305 -5.57 12.22 14.74
CA TRP A 305 -4.53 13.19 15.13
C TRP A 305 -3.73 13.70 13.94
N THR A 306 -3.35 12.78 13.05
CA THR A 306 -2.64 13.13 11.80
C THR A 306 -3.48 14.06 10.93
N LEU A 307 -4.78 13.78 10.78
CA LEU A 307 -5.71 14.67 10.07
C LEU A 307 -5.82 16.06 10.70
N ILE A 308 -5.87 16.14 12.04
CA ILE A 308 -5.89 17.41 12.76
C ILE A 308 -4.60 18.21 12.49
N ARG A 309 -3.44 17.57 12.56
CA ARG A 309 -2.15 18.21 12.24
C ARG A 309 -2.04 18.68 10.79
N LEU A 310 -2.65 17.94 9.87
CA LEU A 310 -2.66 18.27 8.44
C LEU A 310 -3.80 19.21 8.04
N ALA A 311 -4.75 19.52 8.92
CA ALA A 311 -5.89 20.34 8.58
C ALA A 311 -5.46 21.70 7.99
N LYS A 312 -4.45 22.34 8.58
CA LYS A 312 -3.92 23.62 8.08
C LYS A 312 -3.26 23.49 6.70
N PRO A 313 -2.25 22.61 6.47
CA PRO A 313 -1.67 22.38 5.15
C PRO A 313 -2.70 22.00 4.07
N VAL A 314 -3.69 21.18 4.43
CA VAL A 314 -4.77 20.78 3.50
C VAL A 314 -5.63 21.97 3.12
N VAL A 315 -6.08 22.77 4.11
CA VAL A 315 -6.86 24.00 3.86
C VAL A 315 -6.07 25.01 3.04
N ASP A 316 -4.78 25.16 3.33
CA ASP A 316 -3.91 26.08 2.57
C ASP A 316 -3.71 25.56 1.13
N GLY A 317 -3.57 24.25 0.92
CA GLY A 317 -3.54 23.62 -0.41
C GLY A 317 -4.84 23.83 -1.19
N ILE A 318 -6.00 23.66 -0.54
CA ILE A 318 -7.31 23.91 -1.15
C ILE A 318 -7.45 25.41 -1.49
N LYS A 319 -7.08 26.31 -0.59
CA LYS A 319 -7.10 27.76 -0.85
C LYS A 319 -6.20 28.15 -2.02
N MET A 320 -5.00 27.60 -2.10
CA MET A 320 -4.10 27.83 -3.24
C MET A 320 -4.71 27.35 -4.55
N SER A 321 -5.37 26.18 -4.56
CA SER A 321 -6.06 25.66 -5.73
C SER A 321 -7.24 26.56 -6.14
N ILE A 322 -8.05 27.02 -5.18
CA ILE A 322 -9.16 27.96 -5.43
C ILE A 322 -8.63 29.32 -5.91
N ASN A 323 -7.55 29.83 -5.33
CA ASN A 323 -6.95 31.10 -5.75
C ASN A 323 -6.34 31.00 -7.15
N ALA A 324 -5.74 29.86 -7.51
CA ALA A 324 -5.28 29.61 -8.88
C ALA A 324 -6.43 29.59 -9.89
N LEU A 325 -7.63 29.15 -9.47
CA LEU A 325 -8.86 29.24 -10.28
C LEU A 325 -9.34 30.70 -10.48
N ARG A 326 -9.22 31.54 -9.45
CA ARG A 326 -9.64 32.94 -9.48
C ARG A 326 -8.62 33.87 -10.16
N ALA A 327 -7.32 33.53 -10.10
CA ALA A 327 -6.24 34.33 -10.72
C ALA A 327 -6.24 34.30 -12.26
N ASN A 328 -7.11 33.50 -12.89
CA ASN A 328 -7.30 33.52 -14.34
C ASN A 328 -7.93 34.82 -14.88
N ASP A 329 -8.33 35.76 -14.01
CA ASP A 329 -8.92 37.04 -14.41
C ASP A 329 -7.95 38.23 -14.36
N THR A 330 -6.70 38.04 -13.92
CA THR A 330 -5.73 39.15 -13.84
C THR A 330 -4.49 38.88 -14.70
N GLU A 331 -4.15 39.85 -15.52
CA GLU A 331 -3.17 39.86 -16.62
C GLU A 331 -1.69 39.63 -16.27
N GLU A 332 -1.33 38.85 -15.28
CA GLU A 332 0.04 38.42 -15.11
C GLU A 332 0.26 37.04 -15.79
N LYS A 333 0.66 37.08 -17.07
CA LYS A 333 1.21 35.93 -17.82
C LYS A 333 2.50 35.42 -17.15
N LYS A 334 2.40 34.72 -16.02
CA LYS A 334 3.51 33.92 -15.50
C LYS A 334 3.62 32.65 -16.36
N MET A 335 4.77 32.43 -16.98
CA MET A 335 5.13 31.13 -17.58
C MET A 335 5.08 30.08 -16.47
N LEU A 336 4.03 29.27 -16.43
CA LEU A 336 3.94 28.12 -15.54
C LEU A 336 4.84 27.00 -16.08
N HIS A 337 5.67 26.44 -15.21
CA HIS A 337 6.45 25.26 -15.57
C HIS A 337 5.51 24.05 -15.67
N HIS A 338 5.76 23.13 -16.63
CA HIS A 338 4.89 21.97 -16.86
C HIS A 338 4.75 21.06 -15.63
N THR A 339 5.76 21.03 -14.74
CA THR A 339 5.75 20.26 -13.47
C THR A 339 4.80 20.84 -12.42
N ASP A 340 4.21 22.02 -12.65
CA ASP A 340 3.24 22.64 -11.75
C ASP A 340 1.80 22.54 -12.24
N ILE A 341 1.58 21.87 -13.37
CA ILE A 341 0.26 21.77 -14.00
C ILE A 341 -0.43 20.48 -13.58
N ASP A 342 -1.42 20.62 -12.70
CA ASP A 342 -2.36 19.57 -12.37
C ASP A 342 -3.51 19.48 -13.40
N MET A 343 -4.33 18.42 -13.30
CA MET A 343 -5.52 18.26 -14.12
C MET A 343 -6.42 19.51 -14.03
N SER A 344 -6.95 19.97 -15.16
CA SER A 344 -7.76 21.18 -15.19
C SER A 344 -9.03 21.03 -14.34
N PRO A 345 -9.51 22.09 -13.68
CA PRO A 345 -10.73 22.03 -12.86
C PRO A 345 -11.97 21.57 -13.63
N LYS A 346 -12.06 21.90 -14.93
CA LYS A 346 -13.15 21.42 -15.79
C LYS A 346 -13.07 19.90 -16.00
N SER A 347 -11.88 19.39 -16.22
CA SER A 347 -11.65 17.93 -16.35
C SER A 347 -11.91 17.21 -15.04
N VAL A 348 -11.45 17.77 -13.92
CA VAL A 348 -11.74 17.25 -12.57
C VAL A 348 -13.23 17.19 -12.32
N GLY A 349 -13.96 18.28 -12.63
CA GLY A 349 -15.43 18.33 -12.47
C GLY A 349 -16.15 17.31 -13.35
N LEU A 350 -15.72 17.13 -14.60
CA LEU A 350 -16.31 16.14 -15.52
C LEU A 350 -16.08 14.70 -15.04
N VAL A 351 -14.86 14.38 -14.65
CA VAL A 351 -14.51 13.06 -14.10
C VAL A 351 -15.26 12.81 -12.79
N PHE A 352 -15.32 13.81 -11.91
CA PHE A 352 -16.08 13.71 -10.65
C PHE A 352 -17.56 13.43 -10.90
N LEU A 353 -18.20 14.13 -11.86
CA LEU A 353 -19.59 13.88 -12.23
C LEU A 353 -19.79 12.45 -12.77
N ALA A 354 -18.89 11.98 -13.63
CA ALA A 354 -18.94 10.63 -14.16
C ALA A 354 -18.81 9.58 -13.02
N ILE A 355 -17.95 9.83 -12.04
CA ILE A 355 -17.80 8.99 -10.84
C ILE A 355 -19.08 9.00 -10.00
N LEU A 356 -19.70 10.15 -9.78
CA LEU A 356 -20.97 10.23 -9.04
C LEU A 356 -22.05 9.40 -9.68
N ILE A 357 -22.17 9.46 -11.02
CA ILE A 357 -23.12 8.62 -11.77
C ILE A 357 -22.78 7.14 -11.61
N GLY A 358 -21.48 6.79 -11.71
CA GLY A 358 -21.02 5.42 -11.50
C GLY A 358 -21.32 4.90 -10.10
N LEU A 359 -21.05 5.70 -9.07
CA LEU A 359 -21.39 5.35 -7.68
C LEU A 359 -22.90 5.20 -7.48
N PHE A 360 -23.70 6.12 -8.03
CA PHE A 360 -25.15 6.03 -7.94
C PHE A 360 -25.66 4.71 -8.54
N ILE A 361 -25.20 4.35 -9.74
CA ILE A 361 -25.56 3.08 -10.39
C ILE A 361 -25.13 1.89 -9.52
N THR A 362 -23.91 1.91 -8.99
CA THR A 362 -23.36 0.83 -8.19
C THR A 362 -24.14 0.65 -6.88
N PHE A 363 -24.43 1.74 -6.18
CA PHE A 363 -25.20 1.72 -4.93
C PHE A 363 -26.66 1.34 -5.19
N TYR A 364 -27.26 1.87 -6.27
CA TYR A 364 -28.62 1.52 -6.65
C TYR A 364 -28.76 0.02 -6.93
N THR A 365 -27.88 -0.56 -7.72
CA THR A 365 -27.89 -2.01 -8.01
C THR A 365 -27.67 -2.87 -6.77
N PHE A 366 -26.94 -2.36 -5.77
CA PHE A 366 -26.73 -3.06 -4.51
C PHE A 366 -27.98 -3.00 -3.61
N VAL A 367 -28.52 -1.80 -3.38
CA VAL A 367 -29.63 -1.56 -2.45
C VAL A 367 -30.97 -2.05 -3.01
N SER A 368 -31.18 -1.98 -4.32
CA SER A 368 -32.46 -2.40 -4.95
C SER A 368 -32.81 -3.86 -4.71
N ASN A 369 -31.80 -4.70 -4.48
CA ASN A 369 -31.99 -6.13 -4.18
C ASN A 369 -32.49 -6.40 -2.74
N ALA A 370 -32.50 -5.38 -1.87
CA ALA A 370 -32.91 -5.53 -0.47
C ALA A 370 -34.44 -5.50 -0.26
N GLY A 371 -35.24 -5.21 -1.29
CA GLY A 371 -36.71 -5.17 -1.19
C GLY A 371 -37.24 -4.00 -0.33
N LEU A 372 -36.47 -2.94 -0.15
CA LEU A 372 -36.85 -1.75 0.61
C LEU A 372 -37.79 -0.84 -0.20
N SER A 373 -38.53 0.03 0.51
CA SER A 373 -39.31 1.08 -0.16
C SER A 373 -38.42 2.03 -0.95
N MET A 374 -38.90 2.67 -2.00
CA MET A 374 -38.12 3.56 -2.86
C MET A 374 -37.51 4.73 -2.07
N SER A 375 -38.25 5.29 -1.10
CA SER A 375 -37.76 6.39 -0.27
C SER A 375 -36.58 5.96 0.63
N VAL A 376 -36.68 4.78 1.24
CA VAL A 376 -35.60 4.20 2.06
C VAL A 376 -34.41 3.82 1.18
N THR A 377 -34.65 3.22 0.01
CA THR A 377 -33.61 2.92 -0.97
C THR A 377 -32.81 4.17 -1.35
N LEU A 378 -33.49 5.26 -1.72
CA LEU A 378 -32.81 6.52 -2.07
C LEU A 378 -32.06 7.11 -0.86
N MET A 379 -32.61 7.02 0.35
CA MET A 379 -31.91 7.47 1.57
C MET A 379 -30.60 6.71 1.77
N PHE A 380 -30.61 5.38 1.67
CA PHE A 380 -29.39 4.57 1.81
C PHE A 380 -28.35 4.92 0.73
N ILE A 381 -28.76 5.10 -0.52
CA ILE A 381 -27.88 5.47 -1.62
C ILE A 381 -27.23 6.83 -1.37
N VAL A 382 -28.03 7.85 -1.06
CA VAL A 382 -27.52 9.21 -0.85
C VAL A 382 -26.57 9.26 0.35
N VAL A 383 -26.97 8.67 1.49
CA VAL A 383 -26.13 8.64 2.68
C VAL A 383 -24.86 7.82 2.44
N GLY A 384 -24.97 6.65 1.79
CA GLY A 384 -23.82 5.83 1.46
C GLY A 384 -22.80 6.55 0.59
N ILE A 385 -23.23 7.24 -0.47
CA ILE A 385 -22.36 8.03 -1.34
C ILE A 385 -21.75 9.19 -0.55
N LEU A 386 -22.55 9.90 0.27
CA LEU A 386 -22.07 11.02 1.07
C LEU A 386 -20.97 10.57 2.05
N VAL A 387 -21.19 9.45 2.76
CA VAL A 387 -20.20 8.86 3.67
C VAL A 387 -18.94 8.46 2.91
N ALA A 388 -19.09 7.80 1.76
CA ALA A 388 -17.94 7.38 0.94
C ALA A 388 -17.10 8.58 0.47
N ILE A 389 -17.74 9.69 0.07
CA ILE A 389 -17.04 10.91 -0.38
C ILE A 389 -16.38 11.63 0.80
N LEU A 390 -17.12 11.90 1.87
CA LEU A 390 -16.58 12.63 3.03
C LEU A 390 -15.46 11.87 3.72
N MET A 391 -15.73 10.61 4.10
CA MET A 391 -14.71 9.76 4.72
C MET A 391 -13.56 9.49 3.74
N GLY A 392 -13.89 9.28 2.47
CA GLY A 392 -12.90 9.09 1.42
C GLY A 392 -11.91 10.23 1.30
N PHE A 393 -12.37 11.49 1.36
CA PHE A 393 -11.47 12.65 1.33
C PHE A 393 -10.55 12.71 2.54
N PHE A 394 -11.08 12.52 3.76
CA PHE A 394 -10.28 12.49 4.97
C PHE A 394 -9.25 11.37 4.97
N VAL A 395 -9.68 10.20 4.53
CA VAL A 395 -8.83 9.01 4.43
C VAL A 395 -7.75 9.19 3.35
N ALA A 396 -8.09 9.83 2.22
CA ALA A 396 -7.12 10.16 1.17
C ALA A 396 -5.98 11.05 1.70
N ALA A 397 -6.34 12.06 2.49
CA ALA A 397 -5.35 12.94 3.12
C ALA A 397 -4.47 12.20 4.14
N ALA A 398 -5.08 11.38 5.00
CA ALA A 398 -4.36 10.60 6.01
C ALA A 398 -3.42 9.56 5.36
N CYS A 399 -3.92 8.78 4.40
CA CYS A 399 -3.13 7.79 3.68
C CYS A 399 -1.98 8.41 2.91
N GLY A 400 -2.25 9.52 2.22
CA GLY A 400 -1.22 10.24 1.47
C GLY A 400 -0.08 10.74 2.35
N TYR A 401 -0.41 11.25 3.53
CA TYR A 401 0.61 11.64 4.51
C TYR A 401 1.41 10.44 5.02
N MET A 402 0.73 9.34 5.35
CA MET A 402 1.38 8.12 5.82
C MET A 402 2.28 7.53 4.75
N ALA A 403 1.83 7.49 3.50
CA ALA A 403 2.65 7.07 2.38
C ALA A 403 3.91 7.92 2.27
N GLY A 404 3.78 9.24 2.39
CA GLY A 404 4.92 10.15 2.39
C GLY A 404 5.90 9.90 3.54
N LEU A 405 5.41 9.45 4.69
CA LEU A 405 6.23 9.22 5.88
C LEU A 405 6.93 7.85 5.86
N ILE A 406 6.19 6.77 5.57
CA ILE A 406 6.67 5.38 5.78
C ILE A 406 6.64 4.52 4.51
N GLY A 407 6.15 5.04 3.40
CA GLY A 407 5.96 4.30 2.15
C GLY A 407 4.57 3.68 2.01
N THR A 408 4.23 3.34 0.78
CA THR A 408 2.92 2.74 0.44
C THR A 408 2.77 1.33 1.03
N SER A 409 3.80 0.51 0.92
CA SER A 409 3.79 -0.88 1.39
C SER A 409 3.66 -1.00 2.92
N ALA A 410 4.19 -0.03 3.67
CA ALA A 410 4.13 0.00 5.12
C ALA A 410 2.92 0.80 5.66
N SER A 411 2.15 1.44 4.78
CA SER A 411 0.98 2.23 5.17
C SER A 411 -0.16 1.33 5.66
N PRO A 412 -0.80 1.63 6.82
CA PRO A 412 -1.80 0.75 7.42
C PRO A 412 -3.18 0.91 6.78
N ILE A 413 -3.31 0.59 5.49
CA ILE A 413 -4.60 0.65 4.76
C ILE A 413 -5.66 -0.21 5.47
N SER A 414 -5.26 -1.36 6.02
CA SER A 414 -6.15 -2.21 6.80
C SER A 414 -6.67 -1.52 8.07
N GLY A 415 -5.84 -0.74 8.77
CA GLY A 415 -6.28 0.05 9.94
C GLY A 415 -7.28 1.13 9.57
N ILE A 416 -7.09 1.76 8.42
CA ILE A 416 -8.04 2.73 7.86
C ILE A 416 -9.34 2.05 7.44
N GLY A 417 -9.27 0.83 6.89
CA GLY A 417 -10.44 0.00 6.63
C GLY A 417 -11.25 -0.25 7.90
N ILE A 418 -10.58 -0.50 9.05
CA ILE A 418 -11.26 -0.66 10.36
C ILE A 418 -11.98 0.64 10.75
N LEU A 419 -11.35 1.79 10.63
CA LEU A 419 -12.02 3.07 10.88
C LEU A 419 -13.22 3.26 9.94
N GLY A 420 -13.03 2.97 8.66
CA GLY A 420 -14.08 3.05 7.64
C GLY A 420 -15.28 2.15 7.96
N ILE A 421 -15.04 0.88 8.34
CA ILE A 421 -16.13 -0.06 8.65
C ILE A 421 -16.88 0.34 9.93
N ILE A 422 -16.19 0.84 10.95
CA ILE A 422 -16.83 1.31 12.17
C ILE A 422 -17.74 2.51 11.86
N VAL A 423 -17.24 3.53 11.18
CA VAL A 423 -18.00 4.74 10.84
C VAL A 423 -19.17 4.39 9.93
N SER A 424 -18.93 3.61 8.87
CA SER A 424 -19.99 3.18 7.95
C SER A 424 -21.07 2.37 8.65
N SER A 425 -20.69 1.45 9.54
CA SER A 425 -21.63 0.64 10.32
C SER A 425 -22.45 1.50 11.27
N LEU A 426 -21.86 2.46 11.98
CA LEU A 426 -22.58 3.35 12.90
C LEU A 426 -23.57 4.27 12.15
N VAL A 427 -23.19 4.78 10.99
CA VAL A 427 -24.11 5.60 10.16
C VAL A 427 -25.25 4.72 9.64
N VAL A 428 -24.94 3.53 9.11
CA VAL A 428 -25.97 2.59 8.62
C VAL A 428 -26.87 2.13 9.75
N LEU A 429 -26.34 1.92 10.95
CA LEU A 429 -27.15 1.61 12.16
C LEU A 429 -28.12 2.74 12.46
N GLY A 430 -27.67 4.01 12.44
CA GLY A 430 -28.51 5.16 12.70
C GLY A 430 -29.66 5.30 11.71
N ILE A 431 -29.40 5.24 10.39
CA ILE A 431 -30.45 5.35 9.36
C ILE A 431 -31.32 4.11 9.30
N GLY A 432 -30.74 2.90 9.48
CA GLY A 432 -31.50 1.64 9.47
C GLY A 432 -32.46 1.52 10.63
N SER A 433 -32.08 2.00 11.82
CA SER A 433 -32.95 2.06 13.01
C SER A 433 -34.15 2.98 12.77
N SER A 434 -33.94 4.13 12.17
CA SER A 434 -35.02 5.07 11.84
C SER A 434 -35.97 4.54 10.76
N ALA A 435 -35.50 3.64 9.92
CA ALA A 435 -36.25 3.05 8.79
C ALA A 435 -36.85 1.65 9.11
N GLY A 436 -36.69 1.13 10.33
CA GLY A 436 -37.17 -0.19 10.75
C GLY A 436 -36.50 -1.37 10.06
N VAL A 437 -35.30 -1.18 9.50
CA VAL A 437 -34.59 -2.22 8.73
C VAL A 437 -34.19 -3.41 9.59
N PHE A 438 -33.97 -3.22 10.89
CA PHE A 438 -33.48 -4.24 11.81
C PHE A 438 -34.58 -5.12 12.41
N GLU A 439 -35.84 -4.94 12.00
CA GLU A 439 -36.94 -5.79 12.45
C GLU A 439 -36.85 -7.22 11.87
N THR A 440 -36.04 -7.42 10.84
CA THR A 440 -35.81 -8.70 10.19
C THR A 440 -34.34 -9.10 10.16
N MET A 441 -34.06 -10.41 10.22
CA MET A 441 -32.68 -10.91 10.04
C MET A 441 -32.10 -10.54 8.66
N GLN A 442 -32.92 -10.53 7.62
CA GLN A 442 -32.51 -10.13 6.27
C GLN A 442 -32.11 -8.66 6.21
N GLY A 443 -32.84 -7.78 6.92
CA GLY A 443 -32.50 -6.37 7.04
C GLY A 443 -31.18 -6.14 7.77
N THR A 444 -30.93 -6.87 8.85
CA THR A 444 -29.65 -6.82 9.57
C THR A 444 -28.49 -7.30 8.71
N GLN A 445 -28.68 -8.39 7.96
CA GLN A 445 -27.68 -8.89 7.00
C GLN A 445 -27.42 -7.88 5.88
N PHE A 446 -28.46 -7.28 5.32
CA PHE A 446 -28.34 -6.20 4.31
C PHE A 446 -27.57 -5.00 4.87
N ALA A 447 -27.92 -4.53 6.06
CA ALA A 447 -27.25 -3.37 6.67
C ALA A 447 -25.76 -3.64 6.92
N THR A 448 -25.42 -4.86 7.39
CA THR A 448 -24.03 -5.29 7.56
C THR A 448 -23.29 -5.32 6.22
N ALA A 449 -23.91 -5.91 5.19
CA ALA A 449 -23.36 -5.97 3.85
C ALA A 449 -23.19 -4.57 3.24
N PHE A 450 -24.14 -3.68 3.46
CA PHE A 450 -24.09 -2.31 2.96
C PHE A 450 -22.97 -1.49 3.60
N ALA A 451 -22.74 -1.65 4.90
CA ALA A 451 -21.60 -1.02 5.58
C ALA A 451 -20.24 -1.51 5.01
N ILE A 452 -20.11 -2.81 4.72
CA ILE A 452 -18.96 -3.38 4.03
C ILE A 452 -18.81 -2.78 2.63
N PHE A 453 -19.92 -2.62 1.92
CA PHE A 453 -19.95 -2.08 0.56
C PHE A 453 -19.48 -0.61 0.52
N ILE A 454 -19.98 0.25 1.42
CA ILE A 454 -19.52 1.64 1.58
C ILE A 454 -18.01 1.66 1.88
N THR A 455 -17.59 0.83 2.84
CA THR A 455 -16.18 0.77 3.25
C THR A 455 -15.28 0.29 2.13
N SER A 456 -15.77 -0.56 1.23
CA SER A 456 -15.01 -0.99 0.05
C SER A 456 -14.68 0.18 -0.88
N VAL A 457 -15.59 1.14 -1.04
CA VAL A 457 -15.31 2.39 -1.78
C VAL A 457 -14.25 3.22 -1.04
N ILE A 458 -14.39 3.37 0.29
CA ILE A 458 -13.44 4.14 1.12
C ILE A 458 -12.04 3.52 1.04
N VAL A 459 -11.91 2.20 1.12
CA VAL A 459 -10.62 1.50 1.01
C VAL A 459 -10.02 1.66 -0.38
N SER A 460 -10.83 1.64 -1.44
CA SER A 460 -10.34 1.91 -2.81
C SER A 460 -9.79 3.34 -2.95
N ILE A 461 -10.47 4.32 -2.35
CA ILE A 461 -10.00 5.72 -2.31
C ILE A 461 -8.69 5.81 -1.54
N ALA A 462 -8.62 5.21 -0.35
CA ALA A 462 -7.46 5.19 0.52
C ALA A 462 -6.23 4.62 -0.19
N SER A 463 -6.42 3.49 -0.83
CA SER A 463 -5.35 2.75 -1.50
C SER A 463 -4.73 3.55 -2.63
N ILE A 464 -5.55 4.08 -3.53
CA ILE A 464 -5.05 4.84 -4.68
C ILE A 464 -4.48 6.20 -4.26
N SER A 465 -5.06 6.89 -3.28
CA SER A 465 -4.49 8.15 -2.78
C SER A 465 -3.12 7.96 -2.13
N ASN A 466 -2.92 6.84 -1.43
CA ASN A 466 -1.67 6.44 -0.84
C ASN A 466 -0.55 6.31 -1.91
N ASP A 467 -0.86 5.63 -3.01
CA ASP A 467 0.07 5.37 -4.10
C ASP A 467 0.31 6.61 -4.99
N ASN A 468 -0.76 7.34 -5.29
CA ASN A 468 -0.69 8.51 -6.17
C ASN A 468 0.29 9.57 -5.67
N LEU A 469 0.37 9.82 -4.36
CA LEU A 469 1.31 10.80 -3.82
C LEU A 469 2.76 10.33 -3.89
N GLN A 470 3.02 9.03 -3.79
CA GLN A 470 4.35 8.45 -4.07
C GLN A 470 4.73 8.63 -5.54
N ASP A 471 3.82 8.32 -6.45
CA ASP A 471 4.03 8.47 -7.90
C ASP A 471 4.23 9.93 -8.30
N LEU A 472 3.45 10.84 -7.73
CA LEU A 472 3.61 12.28 -7.96
C LEU A 472 4.95 12.80 -7.41
N LYS A 473 5.49 12.21 -6.33
CA LYS A 473 6.84 12.49 -5.86
C LYS A 473 7.90 11.96 -6.82
N THR A 474 7.73 10.73 -7.31
CA THR A 474 8.58 10.18 -8.37
C THR A 474 8.62 11.10 -9.58
N GLY A 475 7.45 11.48 -10.09
CA GLY A 475 7.33 12.38 -11.23
C GLY A 475 7.92 13.76 -10.99
N TYR A 476 7.73 14.33 -9.80
CA TYR A 476 8.33 15.61 -9.41
C TYR A 476 9.87 15.54 -9.49
N LEU A 477 10.46 14.44 -9.01
CA LEU A 477 11.92 14.23 -9.01
C LEU A 477 12.52 13.95 -10.39
N VAL A 478 11.73 13.39 -11.32
CA VAL A 478 12.17 13.14 -12.72
C VAL A 478 11.69 14.21 -13.71
N GLY A 479 10.95 15.22 -13.25
CA GLY A 479 10.47 16.32 -14.07
C GLY A 479 9.25 15.98 -14.94
N ALA A 480 8.38 15.06 -14.51
CA ALA A 480 7.16 14.69 -15.22
C ALA A 480 6.02 15.73 -15.03
N THR A 481 5.07 15.72 -15.95
CA THR A 481 3.88 16.57 -15.88
C THR A 481 2.81 15.93 -15.00
N PRO A 482 2.39 16.56 -13.87
CA PRO A 482 1.48 15.93 -12.89
C PRO A 482 0.13 15.50 -13.46
N TRP A 483 -0.52 16.34 -14.30
CA TRP A 483 -1.82 15.95 -14.86
C TRP A 483 -1.76 14.67 -15.70
N LYS A 484 -0.63 14.42 -16.38
CA LYS A 484 -0.43 13.20 -17.16
C LYS A 484 -0.29 11.97 -16.27
N GLN A 485 0.39 12.10 -15.13
CA GLN A 485 0.45 11.04 -14.13
C GLN A 485 -0.93 10.77 -13.53
N GLN A 486 -1.70 11.81 -13.21
CA GLN A 486 -3.07 11.68 -12.69
C GLN A 486 -3.97 10.93 -13.69
N VAL A 487 -3.86 11.23 -14.99
CA VAL A 487 -4.57 10.47 -16.03
C VAL A 487 -4.07 9.01 -16.12
N ALA A 488 -2.76 8.79 -16.10
CA ALA A 488 -2.17 7.44 -16.14
C ALA A 488 -2.66 6.59 -14.96
N LEU A 489 -2.76 7.15 -13.76
CA LEU A 489 -3.22 6.43 -12.57
C LEU A 489 -4.74 6.16 -12.58
N ILE A 490 -5.55 7.10 -13.11
CA ILE A 490 -6.99 6.85 -13.35
C ILE A 490 -7.15 5.67 -14.32
N LEU A 491 -6.39 5.64 -15.41
CA LEU A 491 -6.40 4.53 -16.36
C LEU A 491 -5.95 3.22 -15.70
N GLY A 492 -4.88 3.26 -14.89
CA GLY A 492 -4.41 2.12 -14.11
C GLY A 492 -5.47 1.58 -13.15
N SER A 493 -6.17 2.47 -12.43
CA SER A 493 -7.26 2.11 -11.53
C SER A 493 -8.41 1.42 -12.25
N ILE A 494 -8.79 1.92 -13.43
CA ILE A 494 -9.86 1.32 -14.24
C ILE A 494 -9.43 -0.05 -14.76
N ILE A 495 -8.21 -0.17 -15.30
CA ILE A 495 -7.68 -1.43 -15.83
C ILE A 495 -7.51 -2.46 -14.72
N GLY A 496 -6.97 -2.07 -13.56
CA GLY A 496 -6.89 -2.94 -12.39
C GLY A 496 -8.27 -3.44 -11.94
N SER A 497 -9.28 -2.58 -11.99
CA SER A 497 -10.66 -2.93 -11.64
C SER A 497 -11.24 -4.03 -12.52
N PHE A 498 -10.85 -4.10 -13.80
CA PHE A 498 -11.25 -5.20 -14.69
C PHE A 498 -10.68 -6.55 -14.27
N ALA A 499 -9.52 -6.57 -13.62
CA ALA A 499 -8.85 -7.80 -13.19
C ALA A 499 -9.37 -8.31 -11.83
N ILE A 500 -9.82 -7.42 -10.93
CA ILE A 500 -10.14 -7.77 -9.54
C ILE A 500 -11.26 -8.83 -9.44
N ALA A 501 -12.42 -8.60 -10.05
CA ALA A 501 -13.54 -9.53 -9.92
C ALA A 501 -13.27 -10.92 -10.53
N PRO A 502 -12.70 -11.05 -11.74
CA PRO A 502 -12.32 -12.36 -12.28
C PRO A 502 -11.30 -13.10 -11.41
N VAL A 503 -10.28 -12.41 -10.91
CA VAL A 503 -9.25 -13.02 -10.06
C VAL A 503 -9.84 -13.44 -8.71
N LEU A 504 -10.66 -12.60 -8.08
CA LEU A 504 -11.35 -12.96 -6.84
C LEU A 504 -12.27 -14.16 -7.01
N ASN A 505 -13.06 -14.21 -8.08
CA ASN A 505 -13.90 -15.36 -8.38
C ASN A 505 -13.09 -16.64 -8.64
N LEU A 506 -11.97 -16.51 -9.36
CA LEU A 506 -11.06 -17.62 -9.61
C LEU A 506 -10.49 -18.19 -8.30
N LEU A 507 -10.00 -17.33 -7.44
CA LEU A 507 -9.41 -17.73 -6.16
C LEU A 507 -10.47 -18.29 -5.21
N TYR A 508 -11.66 -17.69 -5.19
CA TYR A 508 -12.79 -18.20 -4.42
C TYR A 508 -13.18 -19.61 -4.86
N GLN A 509 -13.33 -19.83 -6.17
CA GLN A 509 -13.67 -21.14 -6.73
C GLN A 509 -12.56 -22.19 -6.51
N ALA A 510 -11.31 -21.78 -6.52
CA ALA A 510 -10.16 -22.66 -6.35
C ALA A 510 -9.95 -23.07 -4.89
N TYR A 511 -9.95 -22.11 -3.98
CA TYR A 511 -9.55 -22.31 -2.57
C TYR A 511 -10.70 -22.11 -1.58
N GLY A 512 -11.70 -21.30 -1.90
CA GLY A 512 -12.61 -20.74 -0.89
C GLY A 512 -11.90 -19.72 0.01
N PHE A 513 -12.68 -19.12 0.90
CA PHE A 513 -12.16 -18.22 1.95
C PHE A 513 -12.55 -18.76 3.31
N THR A 514 -11.84 -18.38 4.36
CA THR A 514 -12.21 -18.75 5.73
C THR A 514 -13.63 -18.30 6.03
N GLY A 515 -14.50 -19.24 6.39
CA GLY A 515 -15.92 -18.99 6.63
C GLY A 515 -16.82 -18.92 5.38
N ALA A 516 -16.25 -19.05 4.18
CA ALA A 516 -17.02 -19.06 2.92
C ALA A 516 -16.41 -20.04 1.91
N LEU A 517 -17.00 -21.21 1.78
CA LEU A 517 -16.57 -22.25 0.86
C LEU A 517 -17.52 -22.31 -0.35
N PRO A 518 -17.03 -22.32 -1.60
CA PRO A 518 -17.87 -22.32 -2.79
C PRO A 518 -18.54 -23.69 -3.07
N ARG A 519 -18.01 -24.77 -2.49
CA ARG A 519 -18.46 -26.15 -2.75
C ARG A 519 -18.52 -26.95 -1.46
N ALA A 520 -19.54 -27.79 -1.34
CA ALA A 520 -19.63 -28.78 -0.28
C ALA A 520 -18.49 -29.80 -0.42
N GLY A 521 -17.84 -30.14 0.70
CA GLY A 521 -16.75 -31.14 0.72
C GLY A 521 -15.35 -30.55 0.48
N MET A 522 -15.19 -29.24 0.29
CA MET A 522 -13.87 -28.61 0.32
C MET A 522 -13.26 -28.69 1.74
N ASP A 523 -11.96 -28.90 1.78
CA ASP A 523 -11.21 -28.88 3.04
C ASP A 523 -11.08 -27.43 3.54
N PRO A 524 -11.69 -27.06 4.69
CA PRO A 524 -11.59 -25.70 5.23
C PRO A 524 -10.14 -25.28 5.57
N THR A 525 -9.23 -26.25 5.76
CA THR A 525 -7.82 -25.96 6.08
C THR A 525 -7.05 -25.43 4.87
N GLN A 526 -7.57 -25.67 3.66
CA GLN A 526 -6.99 -25.20 2.40
C GLN A 526 -7.52 -23.81 1.99
N ALA A 527 -8.56 -23.32 2.68
CA ALA A 527 -9.16 -22.03 2.37
C ALA A 527 -8.16 -20.88 2.59
N LEU A 528 -8.22 -19.88 1.70
CA LEU A 528 -7.44 -18.67 1.89
C LEU A 528 -7.89 -17.95 3.16
N ALA A 529 -6.94 -17.58 3.99
CA ALA A 529 -7.21 -17.06 5.33
C ALA A 529 -7.99 -15.73 5.31
N ALA A 530 -7.81 -14.89 4.27
CA ALA A 530 -8.42 -13.58 4.10
C ALA A 530 -8.53 -12.80 5.44
N PRO A 531 -7.43 -12.65 6.21
CA PRO A 531 -7.49 -12.29 7.62
C PRO A 531 -8.08 -10.90 7.85
N GLN A 532 -7.85 -9.98 6.93
CA GLN A 532 -8.36 -8.61 7.03
C GLN A 532 -9.87 -8.57 6.77
N ALA A 533 -10.35 -9.26 5.71
CA ALA A 533 -11.77 -9.32 5.40
C ALA A 533 -12.55 -10.01 6.53
N THR A 534 -12.01 -11.08 7.10
CA THR A 534 -12.60 -11.75 8.27
C THR A 534 -12.75 -10.76 9.44
N LEU A 535 -11.70 -10.00 9.75
CA LEU A 535 -11.73 -9.01 10.82
C LEU A 535 -12.76 -7.91 10.56
N MET A 536 -12.80 -7.35 9.34
CA MET A 536 -13.76 -6.29 8.98
C MET A 536 -15.20 -6.79 9.07
N THR A 537 -15.45 -8.01 8.60
CA THR A 537 -16.77 -8.65 8.69
C THR A 537 -17.18 -8.86 10.14
N THR A 538 -16.27 -9.33 10.99
CA THR A 538 -16.52 -9.53 12.41
C THR A 538 -16.85 -8.21 13.12
N ILE A 539 -16.13 -7.12 12.80
CA ILE A 539 -16.43 -5.79 13.35
C ILE A 539 -17.82 -5.32 12.93
N ALA A 540 -18.14 -5.42 11.63
CA ALA A 540 -19.46 -5.02 11.14
C ALA A 540 -20.58 -5.82 11.82
N GLN A 541 -20.49 -7.15 11.84
CA GLN A 541 -21.45 -8.00 12.53
C GLN A 541 -21.57 -7.64 14.01
N GLY A 542 -20.44 -7.39 14.68
CA GLY A 542 -20.42 -7.02 16.09
C GLY A 542 -21.15 -5.72 16.40
N ILE A 543 -21.09 -4.73 15.52
CA ILE A 543 -21.81 -3.46 15.69
C ILE A 543 -23.32 -3.67 15.55
N PHE A 544 -23.77 -4.43 14.55
CA PHE A 544 -25.19 -4.66 14.30
C PHE A 544 -25.82 -5.66 15.28
N SER A 545 -25.04 -6.61 15.81
CA SER A 545 -25.51 -7.57 16.82
C SER A 545 -25.27 -7.10 18.25
N ALA A 546 -24.74 -5.89 18.47
CA ALA A 546 -24.32 -5.34 19.76
C ALA A 546 -23.33 -6.23 20.54
N SER A 547 -22.59 -7.10 19.85
CA SER A 547 -21.65 -8.06 20.43
C SER A 547 -20.19 -7.59 20.42
N LEU A 548 -19.93 -6.37 19.91
CA LEU A 548 -18.56 -5.84 19.82
C LEU A 548 -18.05 -5.44 21.21
N ASP A 549 -16.85 -5.90 21.51
CA ASP A 549 -16.17 -5.52 22.77
C ASP A 549 -15.45 -4.16 22.61
N TRP A 550 -16.22 -3.10 22.75
CA TRP A 550 -15.73 -1.72 22.66
C TRP A 550 -14.60 -1.41 23.65
N ASN A 551 -14.46 -2.19 24.72
CA ASN A 551 -13.46 -1.95 25.75
C ASN A 551 -12.04 -2.02 25.19
N TYR A 552 -11.76 -3.00 24.31
CA TYR A 552 -10.43 -3.12 23.70
C TYR A 552 -10.14 -1.99 22.70
N ILE A 553 -11.14 -1.54 21.94
CA ILE A 553 -10.98 -0.41 21.00
C ILE A 553 -10.73 0.88 21.77
N LEU A 554 -11.54 1.17 22.81
CA LEU A 554 -11.37 2.36 23.64
C LEU A 554 -10.07 2.34 24.44
N PHE A 555 -9.65 1.16 24.93
CA PHE A 555 -8.34 1.01 25.53
C PHE A 555 -7.22 1.32 24.53
N GLY A 556 -7.36 0.87 23.29
CA GLY A 556 -6.44 1.20 22.18
C GLY A 556 -6.41 2.70 21.86
N VAL A 557 -7.55 3.38 21.91
CA VAL A 557 -7.60 4.86 21.80
C VAL A 557 -6.78 5.50 22.90
N GLY A 558 -6.89 5.01 24.16
CA GLY A 558 -6.08 5.46 25.29
C GLY A 558 -4.57 5.28 25.05
N VAL A 559 -4.17 4.09 24.56
CA VAL A 559 -2.76 3.81 24.19
C VAL A 559 -2.28 4.76 23.11
N GLY A 560 -3.11 5.04 22.08
CA GLY A 560 -2.80 5.97 21.01
C GLY A 560 -2.65 7.41 21.50
N ILE A 561 -3.51 7.87 22.40
CA ILE A 561 -3.39 9.19 23.04
C ILE A 561 -2.09 9.29 23.84
N ALA A 562 -1.73 8.25 24.60
CA ALA A 562 -0.46 8.21 25.33
C ALA A 562 0.74 8.30 24.35
N ALA A 563 0.71 7.56 23.25
CA ALA A 563 1.74 7.61 22.22
C ALA A 563 1.84 9.01 21.60
N ILE A 564 0.71 9.69 21.31
CA ILE A 564 0.68 11.07 20.81
C ILE A 564 1.34 12.03 21.78
N ILE A 565 1.02 11.93 23.07
CA ILE A 565 1.59 12.80 24.10
C ILE A 565 3.11 12.58 24.21
N ILE A 566 3.55 11.32 24.20
CA ILE A 566 4.99 10.97 24.24
C ILE A 566 5.70 11.52 23.01
N ASP A 567 5.14 11.36 21.80
CA ASP A 567 5.69 11.89 20.56
C ASP A 567 5.85 13.42 20.61
N LEU A 568 4.83 14.14 21.11
CA LEU A 568 4.87 15.59 21.28
C LEU A 568 5.97 16.03 22.28
N ILE A 569 6.14 15.28 23.38
CA ILE A 569 7.18 15.58 24.37
C ILE A 569 8.58 15.31 23.78
N LEU A 570 8.77 14.19 23.08
CA LEU A 570 10.04 13.82 22.47
C LEU A 570 10.43 14.83 21.38
N THR A 571 9.54 15.16 20.47
CA THR A 571 9.81 16.08 19.36
C THR A 571 10.05 17.51 19.84
N LYS A 572 9.44 17.93 20.98
CA LYS A 572 9.68 19.25 21.58
C LYS A 572 11.03 19.34 22.30
N ASN A 573 11.43 18.28 22.99
CA ASN A 573 12.63 18.28 23.84
C ASN A 573 13.90 17.81 23.13
N THR A 574 13.77 17.06 22.03
CA THR A 574 14.89 16.48 21.29
C THR A 574 14.69 16.66 19.78
N LYS A 575 15.76 17.02 19.06
CA LYS A 575 15.72 17.18 17.59
C LYS A 575 15.76 15.83 16.83
N SER A 576 16.03 14.72 17.52
CA SER A 576 16.35 13.43 16.89
C SER A 576 15.46 12.27 17.31
N LEU A 577 14.63 12.42 18.35
CA LEU A 577 13.78 11.36 18.85
C LEU A 577 12.30 11.67 18.52
N ALA A 578 11.63 10.70 17.93
CA ALA A 578 10.20 10.73 17.66
C ALA A 578 9.62 9.34 17.92
N LEU A 579 8.36 9.30 18.33
CA LEU A 579 7.58 8.06 18.49
C LEU A 579 6.28 8.19 17.68
N PRO A 580 6.31 8.01 16.34
CA PRO A 580 5.12 8.14 15.52
C PRO A 580 3.98 7.25 16.04
N PRO A 581 2.85 7.81 16.50
CA PRO A 581 1.79 7.05 17.18
C PRO A 581 1.16 5.99 16.28
N LEU A 582 1.09 6.30 14.99
CA LEU A 582 0.59 5.38 13.97
C LEU A 582 1.45 4.12 13.87
N ALA A 583 2.79 4.30 13.91
CA ALA A 583 3.72 3.18 13.86
C ALA A 583 3.64 2.30 15.15
N VAL A 584 3.36 2.91 16.30
CA VAL A 584 3.05 2.14 17.54
C VAL A 584 1.79 1.30 17.35
N GLY A 585 0.73 1.91 16.81
CA GLY A 585 -0.52 1.18 16.52
C GLY A 585 -0.32 0.03 15.51
N MET A 586 0.51 0.24 14.49
CA MET A 586 0.91 -0.82 13.55
C MET A 586 1.59 -1.98 14.27
N GLY A 587 2.56 -1.70 15.16
CA GLY A 587 3.26 -2.70 15.94
C GLY A 587 2.37 -3.50 16.91
N ILE A 588 1.19 -3.01 17.26
CA ILE A 588 0.19 -3.78 18.02
C ILE A 588 -0.67 -4.62 17.06
N TYR A 589 -0.95 -4.10 15.87
CA TYR A 589 -1.95 -4.60 14.94
C TYR A 589 -1.43 -5.67 13.97
N LEU A 590 -0.21 -5.50 13.45
CA LEU A 590 0.36 -6.41 12.45
C LEU A 590 0.88 -7.71 13.08
N PRO A 591 1.01 -8.80 12.30
CA PRO A 591 1.73 -9.98 12.75
C PRO A 591 3.21 -9.65 13.04
N PRO A 592 3.74 -10.08 14.18
CA PRO A 592 5.08 -9.67 14.61
C PRO A 592 6.21 -10.23 13.72
N THR A 593 5.98 -11.33 13.00
CA THR A 593 6.92 -11.88 12.01
C THR A 593 7.15 -10.94 10.82
N LEU A 594 6.21 -10.04 10.54
CA LEU A 594 6.36 -9.02 9.50
C LEU A 594 7.06 -7.76 10.01
N GLU A 595 6.93 -7.47 11.29
CA GLU A 595 7.47 -6.26 11.89
C GLU A 595 8.96 -6.37 12.22
N ILE A 596 9.40 -7.54 12.62
CA ILE A 596 10.80 -7.75 13.02
C ILE A 596 11.80 -7.43 11.87
N PRO A 597 11.58 -7.85 10.61
CA PRO A 597 12.47 -7.44 9.51
C PRO A 597 12.49 -5.92 9.29
N LEU A 598 11.33 -5.24 9.45
CA LEU A 598 11.26 -3.76 9.37
C LEU A 598 12.12 -3.11 10.47
N VAL A 599 12.00 -3.59 11.70
CA VAL A 599 12.79 -3.11 12.85
C VAL A 599 14.28 -3.35 12.62
N ILE A 600 14.65 -4.57 12.21
CA ILE A 600 16.05 -4.92 11.92
C ILE A 600 16.60 -4.02 10.80
N GLY A 601 15.86 -3.80 9.73
CA GLY A 601 16.24 -2.92 8.62
C GLY A 601 16.46 -1.49 9.07
N SER A 602 15.59 -0.95 9.92
CA SER A 602 15.70 0.42 10.42
C SER A 602 16.89 0.62 11.36
N VAL A 603 17.16 -0.33 12.26
CA VAL A 603 18.32 -0.34 13.14
C VAL A 603 19.62 -0.47 12.33
N MET A 604 19.63 -1.39 11.36
CA MET A 604 20.73 -1.59 10.43
C MET A 604 21.06 -0.30 9.68
N GLY A 605 20.05 0.38 9.12
CA GLY A 605 20.22 1.66 8.42
C GLY A 605 20.83 2.74 9.30
N TYR A 606 20.37 2.85 10.54
CA TYR A 606 20.95 3.78 11.53
C TYR A 606 22.42 3.47 11.84
N LEU A 607 22.75 2.20 12.08
CA LEU A 607 24.12 1.77 12.39
C LEU A 607 25.08 2.00 11.20
N ILE A 608 24.61 1.70 9.98
CA ILE A 608 25.37 1.97 8.75
C ILE A 608 25.62 3.46 8.61
N HIS A 609 24.60 4.30 8.71
CA HIS A 609 24.74 5.76 8.59
C HIS A 609 25.71 6.34 9.65
N LYS A 610 25.60 5.87 10.90
CA LYS A 610 26.54 6.25 11.97
C LYS A 610 27.98 5.82 11.68
N SER A 611 28.16 4.61 11.14
CA SER A 611 29.48 4.09 10.77
C SER A 611 30.08 4.85 9.58
N LEU A 612 29.25 5.21 8.59
CA LEU A 612 29.67 6.00 7.44
C LEU A 612 30.13 7.41 7.89
N LYS A 613 29.37 8.10 8.74
CA LYS A 613 29.76 9.40 9.30
C LYS A 613 31.10 9.33 10.05
N ALA A 614 31.27 8.31 10.88
CA ALA A 614 32.51 8.13 11.62
C ALA A 614 33.73 7.84 10.71
N ARG A 615 33.50 7.19 9.56
CA ARG A 615 34.55 6.93 8.55
C ARG A 615 34.88 8.18 7.73
N ALA A 616 33.85 8.91 7.27
CA ALA A 616 34.00 10.13 6.50
C ALA A 616 34.79 11.15 7.30
N ALA A 617 34.47 11.37 8.57
CA ALA A 617 35.22 12.26 9.48
C ALA A 617 36.71 11.93 9.63
N ARG A 618 37.10 10.66 9.42
CA ARG A 618 38.51 10.23 9.50
C ARG A 618 39.27 10.29 8.18
N ARG A 619 38.57 10.21 7.03
CA ARG A 619 39.19 10.03 5.71
C ARG A 619 39.09 11.24 4.79
N SER A 620 38.04 12.04 4.93
CA SER A 620 37.74 13.17 4.03
C SER A 620 37.27 14.39 4.82
N PRO A 621 38.11 15.00 5.66
CA PRO A 621 37.72 16.20 6.41
C PRO A 621 37.36 17.33 5.42
N GLY A 622 36.11 17.79 5.44
CA GLY A 622 35.58 18.83 4.56
C GLY A 622 34.64 18.33 3.46
N HIS A 623 34.61 17.03 3.13
CA HIS A 623 33.69 16.40 2.17
C HIS A 623 32.85 15.28 2.80
N GLU A 624 32.66 15.34 4.12
CA GLU A 624 32.02 14.28 4.93
C GLU A 624 30.56 14.00 4.50
N GLU A 625 29.81 15.06 4.16
CA GLU A 625 28.39 14.94 3.79
C GLU A 625 28.24 14.33 2.40
N GLU A 626 29.08 14.68 1.43
CA GLU A 626 29.02 14.14 0.05
C GLU A 626 29.35 12.65 0.04
N ASP A 627 30.37 12.21 0.77
CA ASP A 627 30.76 10.80 0.85
C ASP A 627 29.69 9.94 1.55
N VAL A 628 29.07 10.48 2.61
CA VAL A 628 27.97 9.79 3.32
C VAL A 628 26.74 9.70 2.42
N GLU A 629 26.43 10.74 1.66
CA GLU A 629 25.29 10.77 0.76
C GLU A 629 25.46 9.78 -0.40
N ALA A 630 26.63 9.71 -1.03
CA ALA A 630 26.93 8.74 -2.08
C ALA A 630 26.80 7.28 -1.61
N CYS A 631 27.32 6.95 -0.42
CA CYS A 631 27.19 5.62 0.15
C CYS A 631 25.73 5.30 0.55
N ASN A 632 25.01 6.30 1.09
CA ASN A 632 23.60 6.14 1.44
C ASN A 632 22.74 5.91 0.19
N HIS A 633 23.05 6.59 -0.91
CA HIS A 633 22.40 6.37 -2.21
C HIS A 633 22.52 4.92 -2.67
N ARG A 634 23.69 4.31 -2.60
CA ARG A 634 23.88 2.89 -2.90
C ARG A 634 23.09 1.97 -1.97
N GLY A 635 22.99 2.32 -0.69
CA GLY A 635 22.15 1.60 0.27
C GLY A 635 20.67 1.65 -0.10
N VAL A 636 20.18 2.82 -0.51
CA VAL A 636 18.79 2.99 -1.00
C VAL A 636 18.55 2.15 -2.25
N LEU A 637 19.47 2.14 -3.22
CA LEU A 637 19.34 1.35 -4.45
C LEU A 637 19.33 -0.16 -4.16
N PHE A 638 20.22 -0.63 -3.29
CA PHE A 638 20.26 -2.05 -2.91
C PHE A 638 19.00 -2.46 -2.13
N ALA A 639 18.54 -1.64 -1.17
CA ALA A 639 17.29 -1.85 -0.44
C ALA A 639 16.09 -1.91 -1.38
N SER A 640 16.04 -1.02 -2.36
CA SER A 640 15.02 -1.02 -3.41
C SER A 640 15.08 -2.30 -4.23
N GLY A 641 16.29 -2.77 -4.56
CA GLY A 641 16.50 -4.07 -5.21
C GLY A 641 15.95 -5.24 -4.40
N LEU A 642 16.13 -5.25 -3.07
CA LEU A 642 15.56 -6.29 -2.20
C LEU A 642 14.03 -6.30 -2.27
N ILE A 643 13.41 -5.11 -2.23
CA ILE A 643 11.94 -4.97 -2.36
C ILE A 643 11.46 -5.50 -3.72
N VAL A 644 12.13 -5.08 -4.79
CA VAL A 644 11.81 -5.53 -6.16
C VAL A 644 11.94 -7.04 -6.30
N GLY A 645 13.04 -7.61 -5.83
CA GLY A 645 13.34 -9.03 -6.01
C GLY A 645 12.33 -9.94 -5.34
N GLU A 646 12.00 -9.69 -4.07
CA GLU A 646 10.98 -10.47 -3.36
C GLU A 646 9.59 -10.26 -3.96
N SER A 647 9.22 -9.01 -4.27
CA SER A 647 7.92 -8.70 -4.87
C SER A 647 7.75 -9.36 -6.24
N LEU A 648 8.75 -9.25 -7.11
CA LEU A 648 8.70 -9.82 -8.45
C LEU A 648 8.64 -11.35 -8.41
N MET A 649 9.44 -11.98 -7.56
CA MET A 649 9.41 -13.43 -7.36
C MET A 649 8.08 -13.88 -6.77
N GLY A 650 7.52 -13.14 -5.80
CA GLY A 650 6.18 -13.40 -5.26
C GLY A 650 5.09 -13.35 -6.35
N VAL A 651 5.20 -12.41 -7.27
CA VAL A 651 4.32 -12.32 -8.46
C VAL A 651 4.43 -13.58 -9.32
N ILE A 652 5.65 -14.00 -9.64
CA ILE A 652 5.90 -15.19 -10.48
C ILE A 652 5.34 -16.44 -9.80
N ILE A 653 5.62 -16.62 -8.51
CA ILE A 653 5.12 -17.76 -7.73
C ILE A 653 3.61 -17.76 -7.67
N ALA A 654 2.98 -16.60 -7.40
CA ALA A 654 1.52 -16.50 -7.36
C ALA A 654 0.88 -16.86 -8.70
N LEU A 655 1.47 -16.43 -9.81
CA LEU A 655 1.00 -16.81 -11.15
C LEU A 655 1.09 -18.33 -11.36
N LEU A 656 2.22 -18.95 -10.98
CA LEU A 656 2.42 -20.39 -11.12
C LEU A 656 1.43 -21.19 -10.26
N ILE A 657 1.15 -20.73 -9.03
CA ILE A 657 0.13 -21.34 -8.16
C ILE A 657 -1.25 -21.27 -8.81
N VAL A 658 -1.66 -20.08 -9.29
CA VAL A 658 -2.97 -19.92 -9.94
C VAL A 658 -3.09 -20.83 -11.17
N VAL A 659 -2.07 -20.86 -12.03
CA VAL A 659 -2.07 -21.74 -13.21
C VAL A 659 -2.12 -23.22 -12.80
N SER A 660 -1.35 -23.63 -11.80
CA SER A 660 -1.35 -25.02 -11.29
C SER A 660 -2.73 -25.43 -10.77
N VAL A 661 -3.31 -24.63 -9.88
CA VAL A 661 -4.62 -24.93 -9.27
C VAL A 661 -5.76 -24.96 -10.29
N THR A 662 -5.78 -24.01 -11.22
CA THR A 662 -6.78 -24.00 -12.29
C THR A 662 -6.66 -25.19 -13.26
N SER A 663 -5.47 -25.77 -13.36
CA SER A 663 -5.20 -26.99 -14.14
C SER A 663 -5.44 -28.27 -13.32
N GLY A 664 -5.92 -28.17 -12.08
CA GLY A 664 -6.13 -29.30 -11.19
C GLY A 664 -4.87 -29.81 -10.48
N GLY A 665 -3.79 -29.01 -10.47
CA GLY A 665 -2.54 -29.33 -9.78
C GLY A 665 -2.51 -28.87 -8.33
N SER A 666 -1.31 -28.96 -7.72
CA SER A 666 -1.05 -28.61 -6.32
C SER A 666 -1.05 -27.09 -6.09
N GLU A 667 -1.39 -26.67 -4.87
CA GLU A 667 -1.23 -25.30 -4.38
C GLU A 667 0.25 -24.89 -4.22
N ASN A 668 1.15 -25.85 -4.16
CA ASN A 668 2.59 -25.64 -4.05
C ASN A 668 3.32 -26.35 -5.20
N PRO A 669 3.16 -25.87 -6.46
CA PRO A 669 3.69 -26.58 -7.63
C PRO A 669 5.21 -26.66 -7.69
N LEU A 670 5.91 -25.79 -6.98
CA LEU A 670 7.37 -25.72 -6.94
C LEU A 670 7.98 -26.36 -5.68
N ALA A 671 7.18 -26.82 -4.72
CA ALA A 671 7.67 -27.36 -3.47
C ALA A 671 8.58 -28.58 -3.71
N LEU A 672 9.83 -28.52 -3.25
CA LEU A 672 10.80 -29.59 -3.35
C LEU A 672 10.81 -30.49 -2.12
N VAL A 673 10.30 -30.00 -0.99
CA VAL A 673 10.32 -30.69 0.30
C VAL A 673 8.94 -30.70 0.95
N GLY A 674 8.68 -31.71 1.78
CA GLY A 674 7.46 -31.85 2.54
C GLY A 674 7.52 -31.21 3.94
N LYS A 675 6.42 -31.37 4.70
CA LYS A 675 6.29 -30.81 6.06
C LYS A 675 7.35 -31.34 7.05
N ASP A 676 7.90 -32.52 6.81
CA ASP A 676 8.94 -33.13 7.65
C ASP A 676 10.27 -32.35 7.63
N PHE A 677 10.47 -31.50 6.62
CA PHE A 677 11.67 -30.68 6.47
C PHE A 677 11.57 -29.34 7.21
N GLN A 678 10.42 -28.99 7.80
CA GLN A 678 10.15 -27.67 8.36
C GLN A 678 11.22 -27.21 9.38
N SER A 679 11.62 -28.06 10.33
CA SER A 679 12.62 -27.68 11.33
C SER A 679 13.99 -27.33 10.72
N THR A 680 14.37 -28.03 9.65
CA THR A 680 15.60 -27.73 8.91
C THR A 680 15.44 -26.43 8.12
N ALA A 681 14.29 -26.22 7.48
CA ALA A 681 13.98 -25.01 6.75
C ALA A 681 14.01 -23.77 7.65
N ASP A 682 13.56 -23.87 8.90
CA ASP A 682 13.58 -22.77 9.87
C ASP A 682 15.01 -22.34 10.21
N ILE A 683 15.90 -23.32 10.46
CA ILE A 683 17.33 -23.04 10.72
C ILE A 683 18.00 -22.44 9.48
N LEU A 684 17.74 -23.02 8.30
CA LEU A 684 18.28 -22.50 7.05
C LEU A 684 17.77 -21.09 6.76
N GLY A 685 16.48 -20.80 7.06
CA GLY A 685 15.87 -19.47 6.94
C GLY A 685 16.61 -18.42 7.76
N LEU A 686 16.84 -18.73 9.03
CA LEU A 686 17.58 -17.84 9.93
C LEU A 686 19.01 -17.59 9.44
N LEU A 687 19.74 -18.66 9.05
CA LEU A 687 21.12 -18.53 8.57
C LEU A 687 21.20 -17.72 7.27
N CYS A 688 20.30 -17.97 6.32
CA CYS A 688 20.24 -17.24 5.06
C CYS A 688 19.89 -15.76 5.32
N PHE A 689 18.95 -15.47 6.23
CA PHE A 689 18.58 -14.09 6.56
C PHE A 689 19.73 -13.32 7.22
N ILE A 690 20.46 -13.96 8.15
CA ILE A 690 21.69 -13.38 8.74
C ILE A 690 22.75 -13.12 7.67
N ALA A 691 22.94 -14.06 6.74
CA ALA A 691 23.85 -13.89 5.61
C ALA A 691 23.44 -12.72 4.72
N MET A 692 22.13 -12.54 4.47
CA MET A 692 21.58 -11.39 3.72
C MET A 692 21.89 -10.07 4.39
N ILE A 693 21.67 -9.97 5.70
CA ILE A 693 22.02 -8.76 6.48
C ILE A 693 23.52 -8.50 6.36
N ALA A 694 24.36 -9.51 6.52
CA ALA A 694 25.81 -9.37 6.42
C ALA A 694 26.24 -8.91 5.02
N ILE A 695 25.65 -9.47 3.96
CA ILE A 695 25.90 -9.05 2.57
C ILE A 695 25.52 -7.59 2.38
N PHE A 696 24.32 -7.19 2.84
CA PHE A 696 23.85 -5.80 2.73
C PHE A 696 24.78 -4.82 3.43
N VAL A 697 25.10 -5.07 4.70
CA VAL A 697 26.01 -4.23 5.49
C VAL A 697 27.39 -4.14 4.84
N ARG A 698 27.94 -5.30 4.42
CA ARG A 698 29.24 -5.36 3.75
C ARG A 698 29.23 -4.59 2.44
N HIS A 699 28.18 -4.72 1.64
CA HIS A 699 28.05 -4.07 0.34
C HIS A 699 28.15 -2.54 0.46
N ILE A 700 27.49 -1.96 1.45
CA ILE A 700 27.53 -0.50 1.68
C ILE A 700 28.86 -0.07 2.33
N LEU A 701 29.33 -0.82 3.34
CA LEU A 701 30.53 -0.42 4.10
C LEU A 701 31.86 -0.63 3.36
N ILE A 702 31.95 -1.55 2.38
CA ILE A 702 33.16 -1.82 1.59
C ILE A 702 33.33 -0.81 0.45
N THR A 703 32.32 0.01 0.16
CA THR A 703 32.45 1.05 -0.86
C THR A 703 33.69 1.88 -0.59
N LYS A 704 34.66 1.84 -1.51
CA LYS A 704 35.86 2.68 -1.43
C LYS A 704 35.43 4.11 -1.70
N PHE A 705 35.70 5.01 -0.76
CA PHE A 705 35.76 6.44 -1.06
C PHE A 705 36.89 6.63 -2.08
N ASN A 706 36.57 7.03 -3.30
CA ASN A 706 37.57 7.27 -4.33
C ASN A 706 38.02 8.73 -4.20
N PRO A 707 39.29 8.99 -3.84
CA PRO A 707 39.80 10.37 -3.78
C PRO A 707 39.83 11.07 -5.15
N GLU A 708 39.77 10.31 -6.25
CA GLU A 708 39.87 10.86 -7.62
C GLU A 708 38.57 11.51 -8.13
N ASP A 709 37.39 11.23 -7.49
CA ASP A 709 36.13 11.86 -7.90
C ASP A 709 35.93 13.29 -7.33
N ALA A 710 36.80 13.69 -6.39
CA ALA A 710 36.82 15.03 -5.80
C ALA A 710 37.63 16.08 -6.64
N GLU A 711 38.47 15.61 -7.58
CA GLU A 711 39.31 16.50 -8.43
C GLU A 711 38.70 16.79 -9.82
N SER A 712 37.54 16.21 -10.15
CA SER A 712 36.94 16.35 -11.50
C SER A 712 35.68 17.21 -11.55
N LYS A 713 35.43 18.06 -10.55
CA LYS A 713 34.36 19.06 -10.62
C LYS A 713 34.89 20.47 -10.46
#